data_ac475f330efff8476c56640346eb9ea7
#
_entry.id   ac475f330efff8476c56640346eb9ea7
#
_cell.length_a   1.000
_cell.length_b   1.000
_cell.length_c   1.000
_cell.angle_alpha   90.00
_cell.angle_beta   90.00
_cell.angle_gamma   90.00
#
_symmetry.space_group_name_H-M   'P 1'
#
loop_
_entity.id
_entity.type
_entity.pdbx_description
1 polymer ?
#
loop_
_entity_poly.entity_id
_entity_poly.type
_entity_poly.pdbx_seq_one_letter_code
_entity_poly.pdbx_strand_id
1 'polypeptide(L)'
;MTSKHASTARFFNNGLFDNLITFADLEARLSALPTNKERGDAFEIFAEAYLATQKIALAQEVWPFEAIPLEQRRTLSLDTGRDMGVDGTYLTTDGELRAYQVKFRSNRPSLTWDELFTFMGLTDQVSQRVLFTNCAALPSLMQDRSGFVAIRGSDLDRLAAEDFDAMRQWLRSGQVQLSRKSPKPHQQEALDAISQGIQESDRATVVMACGTGKSLVALWAAERLDCKTLLVPSLALVRQLLHEWLRETAWDRFTFMCVCSDPTVAKGADDLIVHQADLDFPVTTDSAVVRRFLGKPFDGVKIVFSTYQSAQVVAEGLPVGADGIAQTFDLGIFDEAHKTASREGTRFSFALEDRNLPIRKRLFFTATPRHYDVRKKDKEGDSTLVYSMDKPEIYGPVVHTLSFAEAARRGIICDYKVVISVVTSAMVDDHLLRHGEIVVDGDTVKARQVALQIALQKAVEKYGVSRIFTFHGSVKAARSFTADDGEGIVQHLPDFTTLHVSGEMPTARREDQMKAFRQAGKAVMSNARCLTEGVDVPAVDMVAFISPRKSKVDIVQATGRAMRKSPGKEFGYVMVPLFVEQAANESIEDALKRTGFDDVWDLLGAMKEQDDVLVDIIRQMQEDKGRTGGYNDSRFRDRVEVLGTSVSLETIREAITAECLETFANFWDRMYGELLSFNDTHGHTNVPKRDATSLDMWVSQQRHYYKTGKLLPQRREKLEQIGFEWSRNESAWDNKYFELIEFKEKQGHLNPARDIYPSLYSWILRQRAVKQEGRLEVEKEKKLDLIGFDWDPTDSSWNGYFDVLMAYKSQHGHSNVPSSTSGVGVWAANQRSKYRKGTLSADKINRLSETGFDFNPMDSLWETRLGQLIAYKEEFSSLEVPQRHPSGLGQWLSLQRKRKKSGELSDELAKKLESIGFQWHARDAEWERRFDQLLEYVKKYGTANVPQKEETGLGQWVSVQRRSKKKGTLSVERESRLKQTGFKW
;
A
#
# COMPACT_ATOMS: atom_id res chain seq x y z
N MET A 1 9.78 1.09 -57.39
CA MET A 1 8.86 1.67 -56.45
C MET A 1 7.89 0.59 -56.03
N THR A 2 7.56 0.53 -54.77
CA THR A 2 6.80 -0.58 -54.14
C THR A 2 5.30 -0.28 -54.11
N SER A 3 4.94 0.99 -53.97
CA SER A 3 3.52 1.36 -54.07
C SER A 3 2.96 0.98 -55.42
N LYS A 4 1.75 0.42 -55.44
CA LYS A 4 1.01 -0.04 -56.61
C LYS A 4 0.10 1.06 -57.14
N HIS A 5 0.08 2.24 -56.56
CA HIS A 5 -0.70 3.38 -56.99
C HIS A 5 -0.08 4.01 -58.25
N ALA A 6 -0.86 4.25 -59.31
CA ALA A 6 -0.41 4.70 -60.63
C ALA A 6 0.39 6.01 -60.61
N SER A 7 0.05 6.94 -59.73
CA SER A 7 0.67 8.28 -59.58
C SER A 7 1.93 8.30 -58.74
N THR A 8 2.38 7.18 -58.13
CA THR A 8 3.49 7.14 -57.17
C THR A 8 4.78 7.67 -57.76
N ALA A 9 5.17 7.20 -58.96
CA ALA A 9 6.39 7.64 -59.61
C ALA A 9 6.44 9.16 -59.82
N ARG A 10 5.36 9.77 -60.21
CA ARG A 10 5.24 11.20 -60.42
C ARG A 10 5.47 11.99 -59.12
N PHE A 11 4.74 11.70 -58.04
CA PHE A 11 4.86 12.47 -56.78
C PHE A 11 6.19 12.21 -56.07
N PHE A 12 6.67 10.97 -56.11
CA PHE A 12 7.98 10.63 -55.52
C PHE A 12 9.15 11.36 -56.21
N ASN A 13 9.18 11.34 -57.55
CA ASN A 13 10.26 12.00 -58.31
C ASN A 13 10.20 13.54 -58.25
N ASN A 14 9.00 14.11 -58.00
CA ASN A 14 8.82 15.53 -57.76
C ASN A 14 9.20 15.96 -56.31
N GLY A 15 9.72 15.04 -55.48
CA GLY A 15 10.17 15.35 -54.14
C GLY A 15 9.07 15.63 -53.10
N LEU A 16 7.82 15.22 -53.37
CA LEU A 16 6.72 15.47 -52.44
C LEU A 16 6.96 14.90 -51.03
N PHE A 17 7.62 13.76 -50.97
CA PHE A 17 7.90 13.03 -49.73
C PHE A 17 9.32 13.24 -49.20
N ASP A 18 10.10 14.18 -49.75
CA ASP A 18 11.48 14.40 -49.38
C ASP A 18 11.60 15.29 -48.13
N ASN A 19 12.50 14.93 -47.24
CA ASN A 19 12.85 15.72 -46.05
C ASN A 19 11.65 16.23 -45.25
N LEU A 20 10.66 15.36 -45.00
CA LEU A 20 9.54 15.62 -44.14
C LEU A 20 9.96 15.42 -42.69
N ILE A 21 9.62 16.38 -41.83
CA ILE A 21 9.87 16.31 -40.38
C ILE A 21 8.55 16.11 -39.62
N THR A 22 7.50 16.75 -40.12
CA THR A 22 6.16 16.71 -39.47
C THR A 22 5.08 16.43 -40.52
N PHE A 23 3.92 15.98 -40.05
CA PHE A 23 2.77 15.86 -40.94
C PHE A 23 2.32 17.21 -41.52
N ALA A 24 2.51 18.30 -40.77
CA ALA A 24 2.19 19.65 -41.28
C ALA A 24 3.00 20.01 -42.52
N ASP A 25 4.25 19.55 -42.63
CA ASP A 25 5.08 19.77 -43.83
C ASP A 25 4.48 19.08 -45.06
N LEU A 26 4.05 17.83 -44.90
CA LEU A 26 3.36 17.09 -45.97
C LEU A 26 2.02 17.73 -46.29
N GLU A 27 1.22 18.10 -45.29
CA GLU A 27 -0.09 18.73 -45.46
C GLU A 27 -0.01 20.05 -46.23
N ALA A 28 1.01 20.87 -45.94
CA ALA A 28 1.27 22.09 -46.71
C ALA A 28 1.62 21.79 -48.16
N ARG A 29 2.45 20.80 -48.45
CA ARG A 29 2.81 20.39 -49.83
C ARG A 29 1.62 19.82 -50.56
N LEU A 30 0.80 18.98 -49.91
CA LEU A 30 -0.45 18.45 -50.48
C LEU A 30 -1.41 19.58 -50.83
N SER A 31 -1.61 20.54 -49.94
CA SER A 31 -2.50 21.68 -50.14
C SER A 31 -2.04 22.58 -51.28
N ALA A 32 -0.76 22.62 -51.60
CA ALA A 32 -0.18 23.39 -52.72
C ALA A 32 -0.40 22.71 -54.09
N LEU A 33 -0.82 21.42 -54.13
CA LEU A 33 -1.11 20.75 -55.38
C LEU A 33 -2.31 21.40 -56.10
N PRO A 34 -2.30 21.51 -57.46
CA PRO A 34 -3.25 22.31 -58.25
C PRO A 34 -4.68 21.83 -58.09
N THR A 35 -4.91 20.50 -58.13
CA THR A 35 -6.27 19.94 -58.19
C THR A 35 -6.60 19.06 -56.98
N ASN A 36 -7.90 18.98 -56.66
CA ASN A 36 -8.38 18.09 -55.59
C ASN A 36 -8.06 16.63 -55.90
N LYS A 37 -8.02 16.21 -57.15
CA LYS A 37 -7.65 14.87 -57.55
C LYS A 37 -6.20 14.60 -57.23
N GLU A 38 -5.27 15.51 -57.57
CA GLU A 38 -3.83 15.35 -57.28
C GLU A 38 -3.56 15.32 -55.75
N ARG A 39 -4.30 16.09 -54.98
CA ARG A 39 -4.28 16.07 -53.52
C ARG A 39 -4.72 14.72 -52.97
N GLY A 40 -5.83 14.17 -53.54
CA GLY A 40 -6.35 12.85 -53.19
C GLY A 40 -5.34 11.76 -53.54
N ASP A 41 -4.90 11.67 -54.79
CA ASP A 41 -3.95 10.67 -55.25
C ASP A 41 -2.65 10.68 -54.42
N ALA A 42 -2.12 11.87 -54.14
CA ALA A 42 -0.92 12.00 -53.33
C ALA A 42 -1.13 11.58 -51.85
N PHE A 43 -2.29 11.86 -51.27
CA PHE A 43 -2.63 11.44 -49.94
C PHE A 43 -2.97 9.93 -49.86
N GLU A 44 -3.51 9.33 -50.92
CA GLU A 44 -3.67 7.87 -51.05
C GLU A 44 -2.32 7.14 -51.05
N ILE A 45 -1.31 7.64 -51.75
CA ILE A 45 0.04 7.10 -51.75
C ILE A 45 0.65 7.19 -50.33
N PHE A 46 0.44 8.31 -49.66
CA PHE A 46 0.87 8.45 -48.25
C PHE A 46 0.15 7.47 -47.33
N ALA A 47 -1.17 7.27 -47.52
CA ALA A 47 -1.92 6.30 -46.72
C ALA A 47 -1.45 4.87 -46.97
N GLU A 48 -1.14 4.49 -48.22
CA GLU A 48 -0.57 3.20 -48.60
C GLU A 48 0.78 2.97 -47.86
N ALA A 49 1.69 3.98 -47.91
CA ALA A 49 2.96 3.94 -47.25
C ALA A 49 2.81 3.86 -45.72
N TYR A 50 1.88 4.61 -45.14
CA TYR A 50 1.56 4.57 -43.72
C TYR A 50 1.12 3.17 -43.27
N LEU A 51 0.09 2.63 -43.98
CA LEU A 51 -0.43 1.30 -43.66
C LEU A 51 0.63 0.22 -43.79
N ALA A 52 1.52 0.32 -44.78
CA ALA A 52 2.60 -0.65 -44.97
C ALA A 52 3.76 -0.53 -43.98
N THR A 53 3.98 0.62 -43.37
CA THR A 53 5.14 0.87 -42.51
C THR A 53 4.81 0.97 -41.04
N GLN A 54 3.59 1.43 -40.71
CA GLN A 54 3.19 1.61 -39.32
C GLN A 54 2.61 0.29 -38.77
N LYS A 55 3.31 -0.29 -37.79
CA LYS A 55 2.97 -1.58 -37.20
C LYS A 55 1.58 -1.65 -36.57
N ILE A 56 0.96 -0.50 -36.26
CA ILE A 56 -0.40 -0.45 -35.73
C ILE A 56 -1.45 -0.93 -36.73
N ALA A 57 -1.18 -0.76 -38.02
CA ALA A 57 -2.06 -1.28 -39.07
C ALA A 57 -2.03 -2.80 -39.15
N LEU A 58 -0.99 -3.47 -38.66
CA LEU A 58 -0.74 -4.91 -38.81
C LEU A 58 -0.70 -5.35 -40.27
N ALA A 59 -0.51 -4.45 -41.23
CA ALA A 59 -0.59 -4.78 -42.64
C ALA A 59 0.60 -5.64 -43.11
N GLN A 60 0.30 -6.78 -43.71
CA GLN A 60 1.25 -7.65 -44.38
C GLN A 60 1.43 -7.23 -45.81
N GLU A 61 0.32 -6.90 -46.50
CA GLU A 61 0.31 -6.44 -47.86
C GLU A 61 -0.83 -5.43 -48.07
N VAL A 62 -0.57 -4.33 -48.78
CA VAL A 62 -1.50 -3.23 -49.05
C VAL A 62 -1.73 -3.11 -50.54
N TRP A 63 -2.95 -2.92 -50.94
CA TRP A 63 -3.37 -2.74 -52.34
C TRP A 63 -4.22 -1.49 -52.48
N PRO A 64 -3.81 -0.48 -53.26
CA PRO A 64 -4.68 0.58 -53.72
C PRO A 64 -5.77 -0.01 -54.61
N PHE A 65 -6.87 0.74 -54.86
CA PHE A 65 -8.04 0.26 -55.55
C PHE A 65 -7.75 -0.48 -56.86
N GLU A 66 -6.88 0.08 -57.69
CA GLU A 66 -6.52 -0.50 -59.00
C GLU A 66 -5.81 -1.84 -58.90
N ALA A 67 -5.11 -2.09 -57.81
CA ALA A 67 -4.29 -3.27 -57.57
C ALA A 67 -4.96 -4.31 -56.66
N ILE A 68 -6.20 -4.10 -56.22
CA ILE A 68 -6.90 -5.07 -55.38
C ILE A 68 -7.01 -6.42 -56.10
N PRO A 69 -6.61 -7.55 -55.50
CA PRO A 69 -6.73 -8.89 -56.05
C PRO A 69 -8.20 -9.23 -56.42
N LEU A 70 -8.40 -9.99 -57.52
CA LEU A 70 -9.74 -10.35 -58.01
C LEU A 70 -10.60 -11.04 -56.95
N GLU A 71 -10.02 -11.90 -56.15
CA GLU A 71 -10.72 -12.59 -55.04
C GLU A 71 -11.29 -11.61 -54.02
N GLN A 72 -10.48 -10.62 -53.62
CA GLN A 72 -10.90 -9.59 -52.69
C GLN A 72 -11.93 -8.63 -53.29
N ARG A 73 -11.80 -8.31 -54.61
CA ARG A 73 -12.80 -7.52 -55.32
C ARG A 73 -14.16 -8.21 -55.29
N ARG A 74 -14.20 -9.53 -55.52
CA ARG A 74 -15.45 -10.32 -55.43
C ARG A 74 -16.04 -10.29 -54.02
N THR A 75 -15.23 -10.48 -53.00
CA THR A 75 -15.66 -10.41 -51.60
C THR A 75 -16.33 -9.07 -51.31
N LEU A 76 -15.84 -7.98 -51.87
CA LEU A 76 -16.33 -6.61 -51.66
C LEU A 76 -17.36 -6.16 -52.72
N SER A 77 -17.78 -7.04 -53.61
CA SER A 77 -18.71 -6.71 -54.71
C SER A 77 -18.25 -5.51 -55.59
N LEU A 78 -16.92 -5.38 -55.78
CA LEU A 78 -16.30 -4.31 -56.56
C LEU A 78 -16.05 -4.68 -58.03
N ASP A 79 -16.83 -5.60 -58.57
CA ASP A 79 -16.63 -6.14 -59.93
C ASP A 79 -16.89 -5.13 -61.07
N THR A 80 -17.52 -4.00 -60.77
CA THR A 80 -17.94 -3.01 -61.81
C THR A 80 -16.78 -2.10 -62.26
N GLY A 81 -15.58 -2.20 -61.68
CA GLY A 81 -14.44 -1.37 -62.07
C GLY A 81 -14.54 0.13 -61.79
N ARG A 82 -15.64 0.59 -61.18
CA ARG A 82 -15.84 1.99 -60.78
C ARG A 82 -15.45 2.15 -59.30
N ASP A 83 -14.69 3.18 -59.03
CA ASP A 83 -14.44 3.62 -57.68
C ASP A 83 -15.79 4.04 -57.05
N MET A 84 -16.18 3.31 -56.01
CA MET A 84 -17.40 3.53 -55.25
C MET A 84 -17.10 3.93 -53.78
N GLY A 85 -15.92 4.54 -53.59
CA GLY A 85 -15.53 5.03 -52.27
C GLY A 85 -14.70 4.03 -51.42
N VAL A 86 -14.18 2.98 -52.06
CA VAL A 86 -13.15 2.11 -51.48
C VAL A 86 -11.84 2.42 -52.15
N ASP A 87 -10.88 3.06 -51.47
CA ASP A 87 -9.62 3.47 -52.05
C ASP A 87 -8.54 2.36 -52.00
N GLY A 88 -8.83 1.30 -51.22
CA GLY A 88 -7.99 0.09 -51.23
C GLY A 88 -8.33 -0.92 -50.16
N THR A 89 -7.52 -1.99 -50.14
CA THR A 89 -7.61 -3.07 -49.18
C THR A 89 -6.20 -3.42 -48.64
N TYR A 90 -6.16 -4.06 -47.52
CA TYR A 90 -4.94 -4.69 -47.05
C TYR A 90 -5.21 -5.97 -46.25
N LEU A 91 -4.24 -6.87 -46.28
CA LEU A 91 -4.26 -8.09 -45.52
C LEU A 91 -3.42 -7.90 -44.27
N THR A 92 -3.98 -8.23 -43.12
CA THR A 92 -3.25 -8.17 -41.85
C THR A 92 -2.32 -9.35 -41.65
N THR A 93 -1.37 -9.25 -40.70
CA THR A 93 -0.42 -10.33 -40.38
C THR A 93 -1.10 -11.62 -39.92
N ASP A 94 -2.31 -11.51 -39.36
CA ASP A 94 -3.13 -12.65 -38.95
C ASP A 94 -4.17 -13.07 -40.01
N GLY A 95 -4.05 -12.54 -41.21
CA GLY A 95 -4.84 -12.93 -42.39
C GLY A 95 -6.27 -12.40 -42.44
N GLU A 96 -6.54 -11.27 -41.81
CA GLU A 96 -7.81 -10.56 -41.95
C GLU A 96 -7.77 -9.55 -43.10
N LEU A 97 -8.81 -9.55 -43.92
CA LEU A 97 -8.99 -8.54 -44.96
C LEU A 97 -9.62 -7.29 -44.38
N ARG A 98 -9.00 -6.14 -44.59
CA ARG A 98 -9.49 -4.82 -44.20
C ARG A 98 -9.61 -3.94 -45.44
N ALA A 99 -10.67 -3.09 -45.48
CA ALA A 99 -10.85 -2.10 -46.51
C ALA A 99 -10.58 -0.70 -45.98
N TYR A 100 -9.99 0.17 -46.79
CA TYR A 100 -9.75 1.54 -46.38
C TYR A 100 -10.27 2.56 -47.37
N GLN A 101 -10.67 3.74 -46.80
CA GLN A 101 -11.03 4.94 -47.54
C GLN A 101 -10.14 6.09 -47.14
N VAL A 102 -9.71 6.92 -48.08
CA VAL A 102 -8.81 8.05 -47.88
C VAL A 102 -9.53 9.37 -48.17
N LYS A 103 -9.47 10.33 -47.26
CA LYS A 103 -10.09 11.64 -47.42
C LYS A 103 -9.15 12.75 -46.98
N PHE A 104 -8.65 13.51 -47.96
CA PHE A 104 -7.86 14.72 -47.71
C PHE A 104 -8.74 15.97 -47.79
N ARG A 105 -8.59 16.90 -46.86
CA ARG A 105 -9.27 18.18 -46.84
C ARG A 105 -8.32 19.30 -46.41
N SER A 106 -8.25 20.35 -47.23
CA SER A 106 -7.52 21.54 -46.84
C SER A 106 -8.16 22.18 -45.59
N ASN A 107 -7.36 22.63 -44.64
CA ASN A 107 -7.81 23.22 -43.37
C ASN A 107 -8.59 22.27 -42.41
N ARG A 108 -8.53 20.97 -42.63
CA ARG A 108 -9.08 19.91 -41.76
C ARG A 108 -10.56 20.08 -41.32
N PRO A 109 -11.51 20.45 -42.21
CA PRO A 109 -12.91 20.55 -41.84
C PRO A 109 -13.45 19.18 -41.41
N SER A 110 -14.55 19.17 -40.64
CA SER A 110 -15.24 17.95 -40.27
C SER A 110 -15.79 17.23 -41.50
N LEU A 111 -15.69 15.91 -41.52
CA LEU A 111 -16.33 15.09 -42.56
C LEU A 111 -17.84 14.98 -42.30
N THR A 112 -18.60 14.76 -43.38
CA THR A 112 -20.06 14.52 -43.33
C THR A 112 -20.34 13.02 -43.46
N TRP A 113 -21.52 12.60 -43.02
CA TRP A 113 -21.96 11.21 -43.18
C TRP A 113 -22.08 10.83 -44.68
N ASP A 114 -22.55 11.76 -45.53
CA ASP A 114 -22.74 11.53 -46.97
C ASP A 114 -21.43 11.19 -47.70
N GLU A 115 -20.30 11.62 -47.17
CA GLU A 115 -18.98 11.30 -47.72
C GLU A 115 -18.50 9.88 -47.36
N LEU A 116 -19.14 9.23 -46.40
CA LEU A 116 -18.69 7.94 -45.82
C LEU A 116 -19.71 6.81 -46.05
N PHE A 117 -21.00 7.11 -46.29
CA PHE A 117 -22.03 6.08 -46.26
C PHE A 117 -21.82 5.00 -47.34
N THR A 118 -21.33 5.34 -48.55
CA THR A 118 -21.08 4.38 -49.64
C THR A 118 -19.96 3.39 -49.21
N PHE A 119 -18.88 3.90 -48.67
CA PHE A 119 -17.79 3.07 -48.10
C PHE A 119 -18.31 2.12 -47.04
N MET A 120 -19.11 2.64 -46.12
CA MET A 120 -19.69 1.85 -45.03
C MET A 120 -20.64 0.75 -45.53
N GLY A 121 -21.36 1.00 -46.60
CA GLY A 121 -22.29 0.05 -47.21
C GLY A 121 -21.59 -1.06 -48.00
N LEU A 122 -20.59 -0.70 -48.80
CA LEU A 122 -19.88 -1.65 -49.66
C LEU A 122 -18.91 -2.56 -48.90
N THR A 123 -18.55 -2.16 -47.71
CA THR A 123 -17.51 -2.88 -46.89
C THR A 123 -18.10 -3.57 -45.67
N ASP A 124 -19.38 -3.96 -45.71
CA ASP A 124 -20.04 -4.67 -44.60
C ASP A 124 -19.51 -6.12 -44.39
N GLN A 125 -18.91 -6.69 -45.42
CA GLN A 125 -18.34 -8.06 -45.42
C GLN A 125 -16.94 -8.14 -44.81
N VAL A 126 -16.26 -7.01 -44.58
CA VAL A 126 -14.93 -7.03 -43.91
C VAL A 126 -15.08 -6.87 -42.43
N SER A 127 -14.18 -7.49 -41.69
CA SER A 127 -14.16 -7.44 -40.22
C SER A 127 -13.87 -6.03 -39.68
N GLN A 128 -13.12 -5.22 -40.46
CA GLN A 128 -12.69 -3.89 -40.03
C GLN A 128 -12.59 -2.94 -41.23
N ARG A 129 -13.17 -1.76 -41.07
CA ARG A 129 -13.12 -0.63 -42.00
C ARG A 129 -12.17 0.42 -41.47
N VAL A 130 -11.34 1.00 -42.34
CA VAL A 130 -10.35 1.99 -41.93
C VAL A 130 -10.57 3.28 -42.74
N LEU A 131 -10.88 4.36 -42.05
CA LEU A 131 -10.88 5.68 -42.63
C LEU A 131 -9.53 6.35 -42.39
N PHE A 132 -8.87 6.79 -43.44
CA PHE A 132 -7.61 7.51 -43.39
C PHE A 132 -7.85 8.97 -43.79
N THR A 133 -7.71 9.92 -42.89
CA THR A 133 -8.03 11.32 -43.12
C THR A 133 -7.15 12.28 -42.33
N ASN A 134 -6.96 13.48 -42.86
CA ASN A 134 -6.33 14.57 -42.12
C ASN A 134 -7.34 15.38 -41.28
N CYS A 135 -8.66 15.13 -41.39
CA CYS A 135 -9.70 15.83 -40.66
C CYS A 135 -9.64 15.51 -39.16
N ALA A 136 -10.00 16.48 -38.32
CA ALA A 136 -9.93 16.32 -36.88
C ALA A 136 -11.20 15.68 -36.28
N ALA A 137 -12.38 15.96 -36.90
CA ALA A 137 -13.67 15.51 -36.39
C ALA A 137 -14.41 14.64 -37.40
N LEU A 138 -15.10 13.64 -36.88
CA LEU A 138 -15.95 12.72 -37.60
C LEU A 138 -17.43 13.00 -37.30
N PRO A 139 -18.36 12.58 -38.19
CA PRO A 139 -19.81 12.66 -37.94
C PRO A 139 -20.15 11.91 -36.62
N SER A 140 -21.08 12.46 -35.84
CA SER A 140 -21.50 11.85 -34.56
C SER A 140 -22.07 10.43 -34.73
N LEU A 141 -22.65 10.11 -35.87
CA LEU A 141 -23.14 8.77 -36.25
C LEU A 141 -22.01 7.70 -36.31
N MET A 142 -20.75 8.11 -36.36
CA MET A 142 -19.60 7.21 -36.40
C MET A 142 -19.04 6.86 -35.02
N GLN A 143 -19.41 7.61 -33.97
CA GLN A 143 -18.78 7.51 -32.66
C GLN A 143 -18.90 6.13 -32.02
N ASP A 144 -19.99 5.42 -32.24
CA ASP A 144 -20.26 4.13 -31.56
C ASP A 144 -20.37 2.94 -32.56
N ARG A 145 -19.85 3.10 -33.78
CA ARG A 145 -19.91 2.03 -34.79
C ARG A 145 -18.76 1.01 -34.58
N SER A 146 -19.14 -0.25 -34.35
CA SER A 146 -18.22 -1.38 -34.32
C SER A 146 -17.63 -1.70 -35.71
N GLY A 147 -16.44 -2.29 -35.73
CA GLY A 147 -15.76 -2.68 -36.96
C GLY A 147 -15.31 -1.47 -37.82
N PHE A 148 -15.07 -0.33 -37.18
CA PHE A 148 -14.61 0.92 -37.81
C PHE A 148 -13.45 1.50 -37.01
N VAL A 149 -12.44 1.98 -37.71
CA VAL A 149 -11.28 2.68 -37.18
C VAL A 149 -11.01 3.91 -38.03
N ALA A 150 -10.64 5.02 -37.42
CA ALA A 150 -10.22 6.22 -38.10
C ALA A 150 -8.79 6.63 -37.73
N ILE A 151 -7.92 6.74 -38.73
CA ILE A 151 -6.61 7.38 -38.63
C ILE A 151 -6.81 8.83 -39.05
N ARG A 152 -6.68 9.74 -38.11
CA ARG A 152 -7.02 11.15 -38.26
C ARG A 152 -5.80 12.06 -38.27
N GLY A 153 -6.01 13.34 -38.60
CA GLY A 153 -4.95 14.36 -38.56
C GLY A 153 -4.19 14.41 -37.24
N SER A 154 -4.90 14.21 -36.13
CA SER A 154 -4.27 14.13 -34.81
C SER A 154 -3.34 12.91 -34.62
N ASP A 155 -3.65 11.79 -35.27
CA ASP A 155 -2.79 10.60 -35.24
C ASP A 155 -1.59 10.79 -36.14
N LEU A 156 -1.82 11.42 -37.31
CA LEU A 156 -0.74 11.77 -38.27
C LEU A 156 0.23 12.84 -37.71
N ASP A 157 -0.27 13.79 -36.92
CA ASP A 157 0.55 14.81 -36.24
C ASP A 157 1.57 14.22 -35.23
N ARG A 158 1.46 12.92 -34.88
CA ARG A 158 2.40 12.21 -33.99
C ARG A 158 3.59 11.60 -34.73
N LEU A 159 3.52 11.55 -36.03
CA LEU A 159 4.60 11.03 -36.86
C LEU A 159 5.85 11.90 -36.71
N ALA A 160 6.97 11.24 -36.51
CA ALA A 160 8.30 11.87 -36.41
C ALA A 160 9.02 11.76 -37.76
N ALA A 161 10.15 12.45 -37.89
CA ALA A 161 10.96 12.43 -39.10
C ALA A 161 11.35 11.00 -39.53
N GLU A 162 11.65 10.13 -38.56
CA GLU A 162 12.01 8.73 -38.80
C GLU A 162 10.85 7.92 -39.44
N ASP A 163 9.60 8.24 -39.10
CA ASP A 163 8.43 7.59 -39.68
C ASP A 163 8.28 7.98 -41.16
N PHE A 164 8.49 9.25 -41.52
CA PHE A 164 8.48 9.73 -42.89
C PHE A 164 9.65 9.14 -43.70
N ASP A 165 10.82 9.03 -43.10
CA ASP A 165 11.96 8.37 -43.73
C ASP A 165 11.68 6.88 -44.00
N ALA A 166 11.05 6.18 -43.08
CA ALA A 166 10.63 4.80 -43.25
C ALA A 166 9.62 4.65 -44.41
N MET A 167 8.60 5.52 -44.47
CA MET A 167 7.61 5.55 -45.56
C MET A 167 8.28 5.85 -46.89
N ARG A 168 9.20 6.80 -46.94
CA ARG A 168 9.97 7.13 -48.14
C ARG A 168 10.86 5.96 -48.59
N GLN A 169 11.51 5.25 -47.66
CA GLN A 169 12.31 4.04 -47.98
C GLN A 169 11.40 2.96 -48.54
N TRP A 170 10.25 2.74 -47.93
CA TRP A 170 9.26 1.77 -48.42
C TRP A 170 8.76 2.11 -49.85
N LEU A 171 8.40 3.35 -50.08
CA LEU A 171 7.98 3.82 -51.43
C LEU A 171 9.10 3.55 -52.48
N ARG A 172 10.34 3.70 -52.11
CA ARG A 172 11.50 3.52 -53.02
C ARG A 172 11.84 2.05 -53.26
N SER A 173 11.88 1.20 -52.21
CA SER A 173 12.52 -0.15 -52.29
C SER A 173 11.65 -1.25 -51.71
N GLY A 174 10.54 -0.95 -51.04
CA GLY A 174 9.74 -1.93 -50.33
C GLY A 174 10.34 -2.45 -49.00
N GLN A 175 11.50 -1.98 -48.68
CA GLN A 175 12.17 -2.37 -47.44
C GLN A 175 12.14 -1.19 -46.45
N VAL A 176 11.92 -1.51 -45.19
CA VAL A 176 11.90 -0.51 -44.11
C VAL A 176 12.89 -0.95 -43.06
N GLN A 177 13.80 -0.06 -42.72
CA GLN A 177 14.70 -0.25 -41.59
C GLN A 177 14.32 0.75 -40.49
N LEU A 178 13.50 0.31 -39.56
CA LEU A 178 13.12 1.13 -38.41
C LEU A 178 14.28 1.08 -37.38
N SER A 179 14.76 2.24 -36.99
CA SER A 179 15.67 2.38 -35.85
C SER A 179 14.88 2.12 -34.57
N ARG A 180 15.33 1.18 -33.77
CA ARG A 180 14.75 0.85 -32.46
C ARG A 180 15.62 1.38 -31.33
N LYS A 181 15.00 1.76 -30.23
CA LYS A 181 15.70 2.11 -29.00
C LYS A 181 16.39 0.88 -28.43
N SER A 182 17.58 1.06 -27.89
CA SER A 182 18.28 0.04 -27.10
C SER A 182 18.14 0.33 -25.61
N PRO A 183 18.16 -0.71 -24.76
CA PRO A 183 18.12 -0.52 -23.31
C PRO A 183 19.28 0.34 -22.83
N LYS A 184 18.97 1.36 -22.03
CA LYS A 184 19.97 2.12 -21.29
C LYS A 184 20.53 1.28 -20.13
N PRO A 185 21.69 1.61 -19.54
CA PRO A 185 22.32 0.79 -18.49
C PRO A 185 21.37 0.40 -17.36
N HIS A 186 20.61 1.34 -16.80
CA HIS A 186 19.64 1.05 -15.73
C HIS A 186 18.45 0.18 -16.16
N GLN A 187 18.09 0.25 -17.45
CA GLN A 187 17.04 -0.60 -18.01
C GLN A 187 17.59 -2.02 -18.26
N GLN A 188 18.86 -2.12 -18.67
CA GLN A 188 19.55 -3.40 -18.81
C GLN A 188 19.66 -4.11 -17.44
N GLU A 189 20.07 -3.41 -16.39
CA GLU A 189 20.08 -3.93 -15.01
C GLU A 189 18.72 -4.50 -14.60
N ALA A 190 17.63 -3.77 -14.88
CA ALA A 190 16.28 -4.22 -14.59
C ALA A 190 15.91 -5.51 -15.39
N LEU A 191 16.27 -5.54 -16.68
CA LEU A 191 16.01 -6.70 -17.56
C LEU A 191 16.78 -7.96 -17.11
N ASP A 192 18.00 -7.80 -16.66
CA ASP A 192 18.82 -8.91 -16.18
C ASP A 192 18.26 -9.44 -14.84
N ALA A 193 17.86 -8.55 -13.94
CA ALA A 193 17.19 -8.91 -12.69
C ALA A 193 15.83 -9.60 -12.93
N ILE A 194 15.02 -9.13 -13.90
CA ILE A 194 13.78 -9.79 -14.30
C ILE A 194 14.06 -11.20 -14.82
N SER A 195 15.07 -11.34 -15.70
CA SER A 195 15.39 -12.63 -16.30
C SER A 195 15.80 -13.66 -15.24
N GLN A 196 16.56 -13.26 -14.24
CA GLN A 196 16.93 -14.10 -13.11
C GLN A 196 15.71 -14.40 -12.22
N GLY A 197 14.98 -13.38 -11.79
CA GLY A 197 13.87 -13.55 -10.84
C GLY A 197 12.75 -14.43 -11.36
N ILE A 198 12.45 -14.36 -12.68
CA ILE A 198 11.43 -15.21 -13.33
C ILE A 198 11.88 -16.67 -13.53
N GLN A 199 13.15 -16.99 -13.37
CA GLN A 199 13.63 -18.37 -13.32
C GLN A 199 13.39 -18.99 -11.94
N GLU A 200 13.44 -18.18 -10.90
CA GLU A 200 13.29 -18.60 -9.51
C GLU A 200 11.82 -18.58 -9.04
N SER A 201 10.98 -17.76 -9.67
CA SER A 201 9.57 -17.57 -9.31
C SER A 201 8.71 -17.30 -10.54
N ASP A 202 7.46 -17.77 -10.53
CA ASP A 202 6.49 -17.46 -11.59
C ASP A 202 5.99 -16.00 -11.54
N ARG A 203 6.39 -15.26 -10.51
CA ARG A 203 5.95 -13.86 -10.27
C ARG A 203 7.15 -13.01 -9.87
N ALA A 204 7.23 -11.80 -10.39
CA ALA A 204 8.26 -10.85 -9.99
C ALA A 204 7.74 -9.41 -10.01
N THR A 205 8.19 -8.61 -9.06
CA THR A 205 7.86 -7.18 -8.96
C THR A 205 9.08 -6.34 -9.30
N VAL A 206 8.86 -5.32 -10.14
CA VAL A 206 9.85 -4.34 -10.58
C VAL A 206 9.40 -2.95 -10.11
N VAL A 207 10.18 -2.34 -9.25
CA VAL A 207 9.92 -1.00 -8.71
C VAL A 207 10.84 -0.01 -9.43
N MET A 208 10.26 0.88 -10.22
CA MET A 208 11.02 1.89 -10.95
C MET A 208 10.32 3.24 -10.88
N ALA A 209 11.07 4.30 -10.66
CA ALA A 209 10.56 5.67 -10.65
C ALA A 209 9.84 6.04 -11.95
N CYS A 210 8.90 6.99 -11.88
CA CYS A 210 8.25 7.53 -13.07
C CYS A 210 9.28 8.22 -13.99
N GLY A 211 9.13 8.05 -15.32
CA GLY A 211 10.06 8.65 -16.30
C GLY A 211 11.32 7.85 -16.58
N THR A 212 11.54 6.69 -15.95
CA THR A 212 12.72 5.83 -16.17
C THR A 212 12.55 4.81 -17.31
N GLY A 213 11.37 4.79 -17.97
CA GLY A 213 11.10 3.94 -19.13
C GLY A 213 10.60 2.53 -18.80
N LYS A 214 9.76 2.41 -17.76
CA LYS A 214 9.11 1.14 -17.36
C LYS A 214 8.45 0.39 -18.52
N SER A 215 7.68 1.12 -19.37
CA SER A 215 6.94 0.52 -20.49
C SER A 215 7.87 -0.20 -21.48
N LEU A 216 9.03 0.36 -21.76
CA LEU A 216 10.04 -0.27 -22.64
C LEU A 216 10.72 -1.46 -21.98
N VAL A 217 11.03 -1.37 -20.68
CA VAL A 217 11.56 -2.51 -19.92
C VAL A 217 10.56 -3.67 -19.95
N ALA A 218 9.26 -3.37 -19.82
CA ALA A 218 8.19 -4.37 -19.89
C ALA A 218 8.14 -5.06 -21.27
N LEU A 219 8.23 -4.30 -22.36
CA LEU A 219 8.31 -4.83 -23.72
C LEU A 219 9.54 -5.73 -23.90
N TRP A 220 10.74 -5.22 -23.60
CA TRP A 220 11.98 -5.97 -23.78
C TRP A 220 12.06 -7.21 -22.88
N ALA A 221 11.44 -7.18 -21.70
CA ALA A 221 11.29 -8.37 -20.85
C ALA A 221 10.41 -9.42 -21.53
N ALA A 222 9.28 -9.01 -22.14
CA ALA A 222 8.42 -9.93 -22.88
C ALA A 222 9.14 -10.55 -24.09
N GLU A 223 9.92 -9.77 -24.82
CA GLU A 223 10.72 -10.24 -25.96
C GLU A 223 11.79 -11.27 -25.54
N ARG A 224 12.43 -11.05 -24.37
CA ARG A 224 13.45 -11.99 -23.85
C ARG A 224 12.86 -13.31 -23.34
N LEU A 225 11.59 -13.30 -22.89
CA LEU A 225 10.95 -14.49 -22.34
C LEU A 225 10.33 -15.42 -23.40
N ASP A 226 10.46 -15.08 -24.68
CA ASP A 226 9.96 -15.87 -25.83
C ASP A 226 8.51 -16.34 -25.67
N CYS A 227 7.63 -15.43 -25.28
CA CYS A 227 6.23 -15.70 -25.04
C CYS A 227 5.42 -15.65 -26.34
N LYS A 228 4.46 -16.56 -26.52
CA LYS A 228 3.53 -16.58 -27.67
C LYS A 228 2.21 -15.85 -27.39
N THR A 229 1.79 -15.82 -26.12
CA THR A 229 0.55 -15.17 -25.68
C THR A 229 0.81 -14.25 -24.51
N LEU A 230 0.54 -12.97 -24.68
CA LEU A 230 0.72 -11.94 -23.67
C LEU A 230 -0.60 -11.30 -23.27
N LEU A 231 -0.76 -11.06 -21.99
CA LEU A 231 -1.81 -10.20 -21.44
C LEU A 231 -1.15 -8.98 -20.78
N VAL A 232 -1.62 -7.80 -21.14
CA VAL A 232 -1.08 -6.53 -20.63
C VAL A 232 -2.21 -5.71 -20.00
N PRO A 233 -2.57 -5.98 -18.73
CA PRO A 233 -3.51 -5.15 -18.01
C PRO A 233 -2.90 -3.78 -17.72
N SER A 234 -3.62 -2.72 -18.12
CA SER A 234 -3.24 -1.33 -17.87
C SER A 234 -4.50 -0.54 -17.51
N LEU A 235 -4.34 0.68 -16.99
CA LEU A 235 -5.46 1.55 -16.69
C LEU A 235 -5.97 2.25 -17.95
N ALA A 236 -5.89 3.54 -18.01
CA ALA A 236 -6.39 4.32 -19.15
C ALA A 236 -5.42 4.40 -20.35
N LEU A 237 -4.27 3.71 -20.27
CA LEU A 237 -3.09 3.95 -21.11
C LEU A 237 -2.90 2.97 -22.27
N VAL A 238 -3.93 2.20 -22.62
CA VAL A 238 -3.81 1.24 -23.73
C VAL A 238 -3.23 1.91 -24.98
N ARG A 239 -3.65 3.11 -25.31
CA ARG A 239 -3.19 3.82 -26.52
C ARG A 239 -1.69 4.16 -26.47
N GLN A 240 -1.23 4.84 -25.41
CA GLN A 240 0.18 5.24 -25.34
C GLN A 240 1.12 4.03 -25.26
N LEU A 241 0.78 3.06 -24.41
CA LEU A 241 1.54 1.83 -24.23
C LEU A 241 1.59 1.02 -25.53
N LEU A 242 0.43 0.89 -26.21
CA LEU A 242 0.30 0.21 -27.48
C LEU A 242 1.22 0.83 -28.55
N HIS A 243 1.12 2.15 -28.77
CA HIS A 243 1.95 2.83 -29.77
C HIS A 243 3.43 2.72 -29.46
N GLU A 244 3.84 2.90 -28.19
CA GLU A 244 5.25 2.75 -27.78
C GLU A 244 5.75 1.32 -28.03
N TRP A 245 4.95 0.31 -27.68
CA TRP A 245 5.32 -1.09 -27.88
C TRP A 245 5.38 -1.45 -29.36
N LEU A 246 4.40 -1.05 -30.16
CA LEU A 246 4.37 -1.36 -31.60
C LEU A 246 5.52 -0.70 -32.34
N ARG A 247 5.89 0.52 -31.96
CA ARG A 247 7.05 1.22 -32.56
C ARG A 247 8.36 0.53 -32.25
N GLU A 248 8.54 0.07 -31.01
CA GLU A 248 9.83 -0.39 -30.49
C GLU A 248 10.00 -1.92 -30.49
N THR A 249 8.93 -2.68 -30.79
CA THR A 249 9.00 -4.15 -30.74
C THR A 249 9.99 -4.77 -31.74
N ALA A 250 10.65 -5.84 -31.26
CA ALA A 250 11.53 -6.69 -32.09
C ALA A 250 10.77 -7.78 -32.84
N TRP A 251 9.52 -8.06 -32.47
CA TRP A 251 8.77 -9.15 -33.12
C TRP A 251 8.48 -8.83 -34.58
N ASP A 252 8.91 -9.72 -35.48
CA ASP A 252 8.61 -9.61 -36.90
C ASP A 252 7.17 -10.02 -37.20
N ARG A 253 6.66 -11.03 -36.48
CA ARG A 253 5.26 -11.51 -36.61
C ARG A 253 4.54 -11.42 -35.27
N PHE A 254 3.60 -10.53 -35.21
CA PHE A 254 2.72 -10.37 -34.06
C PHE A 254 1.34 -9.89 -34.51
N THR A 255 0.37 -10.09 -33.65
CA THR A 255 -0.96 -9.51 -33.75
C THR A 255 -1.43 -9.07 -32.37
N PHE A 256 -2.34 -8.10 -32.31
CA PHE A 256 -2.82 -7.60 -31.03
C PHE A 256 -4.34 -7.37 -31.04
N MET A 257 -4.90 -7.37 -29.84
CA MET A 257 -6.29 -7.02 -29.58
C MET A 257 -6.35 -6.11 -28.36
N CYS A 258 -7.25 -5.13 -28.40
CA CYS A 258 -7.52 -4.25 -27.27
C CYS A 258 -8.92 -4.57 -26.69
N VAL A 259 -8.95 -4.90 -25.40
CA VAL A 259 -10.18 -5.21 -24.65
C VAL A 259 -10.41 -4.12 -23.62
N CYS A 260 -11.34 -3.22 -23.92
CA CYS A 260 -11.67 -2.10 -23.04
C CYS A 260 -13.18 -2.05 -22.85
N SER A 261 -13.66 -1.82 -21.65
CA SER A 261 -15.08 -1.56 -21.40
C SER A 261 -15.50 -0.23 -22.02
N ASP A 262 -16.74 -0.20 -22.50
CA ASP A 262 -17.37 1.00 -23.03
C ASP A 262 -17.28 2.15 -22.02
N PRO A 263 -16.80 3.33 -22.42
CA PRO A 263 -16.70 4.49 -21.55
C PRO A 263 -18.04 4.97 -20.98
N THR A 264 -19.17 4.57 -21.58
CA THR A 264 -20.51 4.90 -21.07
C THR A 264 -20.87 4.17 -19.75
N VAL A 265 -20.10 3.18 -19.31
CA VAL A 265 -20.33 2.42 -18.08
C VAL A 265 -19.56 2.99 -16.88
N ALA A 266 -18.58 3.85 -17.10
CA ALA A 266 -17.86 4.56 -16.05
C ALA A 266 -18.73 5.71 -15.51
N LYS A 267 -19.62 5.42 -14.57
CA LYS A 267 -20.40 6.42 -13.79
C LYS A 267 -19.57 7.11 -12.71
N GLY A 268 -18.29 7.32 -12.93
CA GLY A 268 -17.45 8.21 -12.15
C GLY A 268 -17.27 9.52 -12.92
N ALA A 269 -17.66 10.64 -12.37
CA ALA A 269 -17.63 11.97 -13.02
C ALA A 269 -16.23 12.47 -13.47
N ASP A 270 -15.23 11.61 -13.47
CA ASP A 270 -13.82 11.98 -13.57
C ASP A 270 -12.98 11.19 -14.58
N ASP A 271 -13.54 10.18 -15.27
CA ASP A 271 -12.77 9.38 -16.21
C ASP A 271 -12.76 10.01 -17.62
N LEU A 272 -11.63 9.90 -18.29
CA LEU A 272 -11.45 10.30 -19.68
C LEU A 272 -12.47 9.56 -20.57
N ILE A 273 -13.45 10.28 -21.12
CA ILE A 273 -14.35 9.74 -22.13
C ILE A 273 -13.58 9.68 -23.46
N VAL A 274 -13.24 8.48 -23.89
CA VAL A 274 -12.63 8.22 -25.21
C VAL A 274 -13.64 7.40 -25.99
N HIS A 275 -14.22 7.96 -27.05
CA HIS A 275 -15.11 7.22 -27.95
C HIS A 275 -14.30 6.23 -28.78
N GLN A 276 -14.92 5.10 -29.19
CA GLN A 276 -14.25 4.10 -30.06
C GLN A 276 -13.70 4.73 -31.34
N ALA A 277 -14.43 5.66 -31.91
CA ALA A 277 -14.00 6.41 -33.10
C ALA A 277 -12.83 7.37 -32.88
N ASP A 278 -12.44 7.59 -31.59
CA ASP A 278 -11.27 8.39 -31.25
C ASP A 278 -9.98 7.57 -31.20
N LEU A 279 -10.07 6.26 -31.37
CA LEU A 279 -8.93 5.36 -31.37
C LEU A 279 -8.55 4.99 -32.82
N ASP A 280 -7.28 4.97 -33.10
CA ASP A 280 -6.70 4.55 -34.39
C ASP A 280 -6.45 3.02 -34.44
N PHE A 281 -7.05 2.27 -33.52
CA PHE A 281 -7.03 0.81 -33.44
C PHE A 281 -8.38 0.28 -32.94
N PRO A 282 -8.75 -0.96 -33.30
CA PRO A 282 -10.02 -1.54 -32.87
C PRO A 282 -10.01 -1.95 -31.39
N VAL A 283 -11.14 -1.74 -30.71
CA VAL A 283 -11.38 -2.20 -29.34
C VAL A 283 -12.62 -3.07 -29.28
N THR A 284 -12.68 -3.99 -28.34
CA THR A 284 -13.85 -4.87 -28.13
C THR A 284 -14.18 -5.02 -26.66
N THR A 285 -15.46 -5.25 -26.38
CA THR A 285 -16.00 -5.70 -25.09
C THR A 285 -16.69 -7.07 -25.22
N ASP A 286 -16.59 -7.69 -26.38
CA ASP A 286 -17.25 -8.96 -26.68
C ASP A 286 -16.29 -10.12 -26.46
N SER A 287 -16.60 -10.97 -25.49
CA SER A 287 -15.82 -12.17 -25.17
C SER A 287 -15.78 -13.18 -26.31
N ALA A 288 -16.79 -13.20 -27.22
CA ALA A 288 -16.78 -14.06 -28.39
C ALA A 288 -15.70 -13.64 -29.42
N VAL A 289 -15.47 -12.32 -29.56
CA VAL A 289 -14.39 -11.77 -30.39
C VAL A 289 -13.04 -12.13 -29.80
N VAL A 290 -12.88 -12.03 -28.47
CA VAL A 290 -11.66 -12.44 -27.75
C VAL A 290 -11.40 -13.93 -27.99
N ARG A 291 -12.42 -14.80 -27.86
CA ARG A 291 -12.31 -16.23 -28.07
C ARG A 291 -11.86 -16.57 -29.50
N ARG A 292 -12.41 -15.90 -30.50
CA ARG A 292 -12.04 -16.08 -31.91
C ARG A 292 -10.58 -15.67 -32.12
N PHE A 293 -10.18 -14.55 -31.59
CA PHE A 293 -8.79 -14.06 -31.70
C PHE A 293 -7.78 -15.02 -31.06
N LEU A 294 -8.03 -15.43 -29.82
CA LEU A 294 -7.12 -16.33 -29.10
C LEU A 294 -7.14 -17.74 -29.72
N GLY A 295 -8.30 -18.24 -30.15
CA GLY A 295 -8.45 -19.57 -30.75
C GLY A 295 -7.91 -19.71 -32.18
N LYS A 296 -7.75 -18.59 -32.92
CA LYS A 296 -7.21 -18.60 -34.30
C LYS A 296 -5.74 -19.01 -34.29
N PRO A 297 -5.30 -20.03 -35.01
CA PRO A 297 -3.88 -20.38 -35.14
C PRO A 297 -3.08 -19.19 -35.70
N PHE A 298 -1.95 -18.88 -35.05
CA PHE A 298 -1.06 -17.80 -35.49
C PHE A 298 0.38 -18.16 -35.19
N ASP A 299 1.23 -18.06 -36.17
CA ASP A 299 2.68 -18.31 -36.03
C ASP A 299 3.40 -16.98 -35.72
N GLY A 300 3.30 -16.56 -34.50
CA GLY A 300 3.82 -15.30 -33.99
C GLY A 300 3.35 -15.03 -32.57
N VAL A 301 3.46 -13.77 -32.11
CA VAL A 301 3.07 -13.34 -30.78
C VAL A 301 1.67 -12.72 -30.80
N LYS A 302 0.79 -13.19 -29.96
CA LYS A 302 -0.53 -12.60 -29.70
C LYS A 302 -0.51 -11.76 -28.45
N ILE A 303 -0.92 -10.51 -28.54
CA ILE A 303 -0.91 -9.57 -27.42
C ILE A 303 -2.35 -9.12 -27.14
N VAL A 304 -2.82 -9.29 -25.91
CA VAL A 304 -4.10 -8.76 -25.45
C VAL A 304 -3.81 -7.58 -24.52
N PHE A 305 -4.04 -6.38 -25.01
CA PHE A 305 -4.06 -5.19 -24.17
C PHE A 305 -5.44 -5.06 -23.56
N SER A 306 -5.52 -4.93 -22.25
CA SER A 306 -6.81 -4.76 -21.57
C SER A 306 -6.74 -3.70 -20.49
N THR A 307 -7.90 -3.16 -20.11
CA THR A 307 -7.98 -2.50 -18.81
C THR A 307 -8.10 -3.55 -17.71
N TYR A 308 -7.70 -3.20 -16.48
CA TYR A 308 -7.88 -4.11 -15.34
C TYR A 308 -9.34 -4.55 -15.15
N GLN A 309 -10.27 -3.65 -15.42
CA GLN A 309 -11.71 -3.89 -15.32
C GLN A 309 -12.21 -4.87 -16.39
N SER A 310 -11.59 -4.87 -17.57
CA SER A 310 -11.97 -5.74 -18.69
C SER A 310 -11.29 -7.11 -18.65
N ALA A 311 -10.46 -7.40 -17.66
CA ALA A 311 -9.83 -8.70 -17.50
C ALA A 311 -10.86 -9.84 -17.37
N GLN A 312 -12.05 -9.56 -16.87
CA GLN A 312 -13.16 -10.53 -16.83
C GLN A 312 -13.63 -10.90 -18.24
N VAL A 313 -13.77 -9.93 -19.16
CA VAL A 313 -14.15 -10.17 -20.56
C VAL A 313 -13.10 -11.05 -21.25
N VAL A 314 -11.81 -10.82 -20.94
CA VAL A 314 -10.73 -11.66 -21.45
C VAL A 314 -10.85 -13.09 -20.94
N ALA A 315 -11.16 -13.27 -19.65
CA ALA A 315 -11.34 -14.60 -19.05
C ALA A 315 -12.52 -15.36 -19.66
N GLU A 316 -13.67 -14.71 -19.84
CA GLU A 316 -14.85 -15.26 -20.48
C GLU A 316 -14.61 -15.64 -21.96
N GLY A 317 -13.65 -14.93 -22.59
CA GLY A 317 -13.24 -15.15 -23.98
C GLY A 317 -12.13 -16.19 -24.15
N LEU A 318 -11.63 -16.84 -23.09
CA LEU A 318 -10.59 -17.87 -23.25
C LEU A 318 -11.12 -19.08 -24.02
N PRO A 319 -10.37 -19.56 -25.04
CA PRO A 319 -10.64 -20.86 -25.64
C PRO A 319 -10.50 -21.99 -24.62
N VAL A 320 -11.43 -22.94 -24.65
CA VAL A 320 -11.39 -24.13 -23.80
C VAL A 320 -11.06 -25.32 -24.69
N GLY A 321 -10.05 -26.09 -24.32
CA GLY A 321 -9.62 -27.28 -25.02
C GLY A 321 -10.64 -28.42 -24.90
N ALA A 322 -10.44 -29.50 -25.66
CA ALA A 322 -11.28 -30.69 -25.58
C ALA A 322 -11.23 -31.40 -24.21
N ASP A 323 -10.20 -31.10 -23.44
CA ASP A 323 -9.98 -31.54 -22.06
C ASP A 323 -10.71 -30.69 -21.01
N GLY A 324 -11.44 -29.66 -21.43
CA GLY A 324 -12.13 -28.73 -20.55
C GLY A 324 -11.22 -27.69 -19.89
N ILE A 325 -9.93 -27.63 -20.27
CA ILE A 325 -8.97 -26.68 -19.71
C ILE A 325 -8.95 -25.39 -20.54
N ALA A 326 -9.05 -24.26 -19.89
CA ALA A 326 -8.94 -22.94 -20.52
C ALA A 326 -7.49 -22.67 -20.97
N GLN A 327 -7.35 -21.99 -22.11
CA GLN A 327 -6.05 -21.56 -22.61
C GLN A 327 -5.35 -20.67 -21.58
N THR A 328 -4.06 -20.91 -21.37
CA THR A 328 -3.23 -20.15 -20.42
C THR A 328 -2.39 -19.12 -21.18
N PHE A 329 -2.35 -17.89 -20.69
CA PHE A 329 -1.38 -16.90 -21.17
C PHE A 329 0.03 -17.27 -20.70
N ASP A 330 1.01 -17.07 -21.57
CA ASP A 330 2.42 -17.31 -21.21
C ASP A 330 2.92 -16.27 -20.22
N LEU A 331 2.54 -15.01 -20.42
CA LEU A 331 3.00 -13.87 -19.63
C LEU A 331 1.89 -12.84 -19.43
N GLY A 332 1.73 -12.38 -18.19
CA GLY A 332 0.96 -11.21 -17.82
C GLY A 332 1.88 -10.07 -17.37
N ILE A 333 1.74 -8.89 -17.96
CA ILE A 333 2.52 -7.71 -17.59
C ILE A 333 1.57 -6.67 -17.01
N PHE A 334 1.65 -6.45 -15.71
CA PHE A 334 0.78 -5.59 -14.93
C PHE A 334 1.44 -4.22 -14.73
N ASP A 335 1.04 -3.24 -15.52
CA ASP A 335 1.53 -1.87 -15.37
C ASP A 335 0.74 -1.13 -14.29
N GLU A 336 1.41 -0.24 -13.54
CA GLU A 336 0.86 0.46 -12.36
C GLU A 336 0.18 -0.52 -11.38
N ALA A 337 0.86 -1.63 -11.12
CA ALA A 337 0.32 -2.80 -10.41
C ALA A 337 -0.13 -2.50 -8.95
N HIS A 338 0.32 -1.39 -8.34
CA HIS A 338 -0.12 -0.96 -7.02
C HIS A 338 -1.64 -0.81 -6.89
N LYS A 339 -2.34 -0.52 -7.98
CA LYS A 339 -3.80 -0.40 -7.99
C LYS A 339 -4.52 -1.72 -7.73
N THR A 340 -3.87 -2.84 -7.99
CA THR A 340 -4.42 -4.17 -7.68
C THR A 340 -4.41 -4.48 -6.18
N ALA A 341 -3.63 -3.76 -5.39
CA ALA A 341 -3.47 -3.94 -3.95
C ALA A 341 -4.42 -3.07 -3.09
N SER A 342 -5.20 -2.16 -3.69
CA SER A 342 -6.09 -1.25 -2.97
C SER A 342 -7.38 -1.93 -2.48
N ARG A 343 -8.05 -1.35 -1.44
CA ARG A 343 -9.33 -1.86 -0.92
C ARG A 343 -10.50 -1.84 -1.92
N GLU A 344 -10.44 -0.96 -2.90
CA GLU A 344 -11.41 -0.90 -4.02
C GLU A 344 -11.16 -2.01 -5.06
N GLY A 345 -10.19 -2.87 -4.77
CA GLY A 345 -9.50 -3.74 -5.69
C GLY A 345 -10.21 -5.00 -6.14
N THR A 346 -11.45 -5.28 -5.80
CA THR A 346 -12.08 -6.55 -6.25
C THR A 346 -12.15 -6.68 -7.77
N ARG A 347 -12.33 -5.59 -8.52
CA ARG A 347 -12.32 -5.60 -9.99
C ARG A 347 -10.89 -5.53 -10.56
N PHE A 348 -9.98 -4.83 -9.89
CA PHE A 348 -8.58 -4.70 -10.33
C PHE A 348 -7.73 -5.92 -9.99
N SER A 349 -8.09 -6.68 -8.96
CA SER A 349 -7.36 -7.89 -8.54
C SER A 349 -7.79 -9.17 -9.27
N PHE A 350 -8.80 -9.12 -10.13
CA PHE A 350 -9.37 -10.28 -10.82
C PHE A 350 -8.30 -11.13 -11.53
N ALA A 351 -7.41 -10.50 -12.29
CA ALA A 351 -6.36 -11.18 -13.06
C ALA A 351 -5.15 -11.66 -12.22
N LEU A 352 -5.14 -11.40 -10.92
CA LEU A 352 -4.07 -11.87 -10.02
C LEU A 352 -4.20 -13.36 -9.70
N GLU A 353 -5.41 -13.91 -9.78
CA GLU A 353 -5.72 -15.28 -9.40
C GLU A 353 -5.82 -16.19 -10.62
N ASP A 354 -5.08 -17.31 -10.61
CA ASP A 354 -5.05 -18.28 -11.72
C ASP A 354 -6.41 -18.93 -11.98
N ARG A 355 -7.25 -19.08 -10.97
CA ARG A 355 -8.62 -19.59 -11.11
C ARG A 355 -9.52 -18.67 -11.92
N ASN A 356 -9.26 -17.37 -11.94
CA ASN A 356 -10.02 -16.36 -12.69
C ASN A 356 -9.45 -16.19 -14.09
N LEU A 357 -8.13 -16.13 -14.20
CA LEU A 357 -7.42 -15.90 -15.46
C LEU A 357 -6.06 -16.61 -15.41
N PRO A 358 -5.94 -17.79 -16.07
CA PRO A 358 -4.73 -18.58 -16.04
C PRO A 358 -3.60 -17.88 -16.80
N ILE A 359 -2.52 -17.55 -16.07
CA ILE A 359 -1.33 -16.90 -16.59
C ILE A 359 -0.11 -17.60 -15.98
N ARG A 360 0.79 -18.10 -16.83
CA ARG A 360 1.95 -18.88 -16.39
C ARG A 360 2.98 -18.05 -15.62
N LYS A 361 3.28 -16.83 -16.10
CA LYS A 361 4.23 -15.92 -15.48
C LYS A 361 3.64 -14.51 -15.35
N ARG A 362 3.90 -13.84 -14.25
CA ARG A 362 3.42 -12.47 -14.01
C ARG A 362 4.56 -11.52 -13.66
N LEU A 363 4.62 -10.39 -14.35
CA LEU A 363 5.51 -9.27 -14.06
C LEU A 363 4.69 -8.07 -13.62
N PHE A 364 5.04 -7.53 -12.47
CA PHE A 364 4.38 -6.37 -11.87
C PHE A 364 5.29 -5.16 -11.91
N PHE A 365 4.87 -4.11 -12.61
CA PHE A 365 5.59 -2.85 -12.69
C PHE A 365 4.89 -1.77 -11.89
N THR A 366 5.61 -1.07 -11.04
CA THR A 366 5.07 0.05 -10.26
C THR A 366 6.17 1.03 -9.87
N ALA A 367 5.78 2.29 -9.60
CA ALA A 367 6.63 3.23 -8.88
C ALA A 367 6.31 3.24 -7.38
N THR A 368 5.11 2.79 -6.97
CA THR A 368 4.55 2.94 -5.62
C THR A 368 4.07 1.60 -5.06
N PRO A 369 4.98 0.70 -4.61
CA PRO A 369 4.56 -0.63 -4.14
C PRO A 369 3.81 -0.61 -2.80
N ARG A 370 3.91 0.49 -2.04
CA ARG A 370 3.26 0.67 -0.72
C ARG A 370 2.60 2.03 -0.63
N HIS A 371 1.56 2.12 0.18
CA HIS A 371 0.88 3.38 0.48
C HIS A 371 0.54 3.48 1.95
N TYR A 372 0.90 4.58 2.57
CA TYR A 372 0.67 4.86 3.99
C TYR A 372 -0.27 6.04 4.18
N ASP A 373 -1.20 5.94 5.12
CA ASP A 373 -1.98 7.08 5.60
C ASP A 373 -1.19 7.78 6.71
N VAL A 374 -0.57 8.89 6.39
CA VAL A 374 0.28 9.66 7.32
C VAL A 374 -0.52 10.32 8.46
N ARG A 375 -1.84 10.47 8.29
CA ARG A 375 -2.73 11.04 9.31
C ARG A 375 -3.15 10.01 10.35
N LYS A 376 -3.06 8.73 10.02
CA LYS A 376 -3.33 7.61 10.92
C LYS A 376 -2.03 6.98 11.35
N LYS A 377 -1.73 7.09 12.63
CA LYS A 377 -0.54 6.47 13.22
C LYS A 377 -0.93 5.22 14.01
N ASP A 378 -0.08 4.21 13.97
CA ASP A 378 -0.22 3.02 14.79
C ASP A 378 0.26 3.29 16.24
N LYS A 379 0.33 2.24 17.06
CA LYS A 379 0.77 2.36 18.47
C LYS A 379 2.24 2.76 18.63
N GLU A 380 3.04 2.65 17.58
CA GLU A 380 4.45 3.04 17.55
C GLU A 380 4.68 4.42 16.93
N GLY A 381 3.61 5.08 16.47
CA GLY A 381 3.66 6.35 15.78
C GLY A 381 4.01 6.22 14.29
N ASP A 382 4.06 4.99 13.75
CA ASP A 382 4.24 4.76 12.32
C ASP A 382 2.95 5.06 11.56
N SER A 383 3.08 5.58 10.33
CA SER A 383 1.95 5.80 9.44
C SER A 383 1.24 4.49 9.13
N THR A 384 -0.08 4.49 9.18
CA THR A 384 -0.87 3.27 8.94
C THR A 384 -0.78 2.85 7.47
N LEU A 385 -0.40 1.61 7.22
CA LEU A 385 -0.36 1.02 5.88
C LEU A 385 -1.77 0.91 5.30
N VAL A 386 -2.01 1.51 4.13
CA VAL A 386 -3.29 1.46 3.41
C VAL A 386 -3.32 0.25 2.47
N TYR A 387 -2.28 0.09 1.65
CA TYR A 387 -2.06 -1.09 0.82
C TYR A 387 -0.57 -1.41 0.69
N SER A 388 -0.28 -2.66 0.38
CA SER A 388 1.08 -3.13 0.12
C SER A 388 1.07 -4.25 -0.92
N MET A 389 2.08 -4.24 -1.77
CA MET A 389 2.42 -5.33 -2.67
C MET A 389 3.43 -6.31 -2.04
N ASP A 390 3.57 -6.33 -0.72
CA ASP A 390 4.57 -7.14 0.01
C ASP A 390 4.20 -8.63 0.15
N LYS A 391 3.11 -9.09 -0.46
CA LYS A 391 2.70 -10.49 -0.44
C LYS A 391 3.40 -11.27 -1.56
N PRO A 392 4.47 -12.04 -1.26
CA PRO A 392 5.23 -12.75 -2.30
C PRO A 392 4.41 -13.79 -3.06
N GLU A 393 3.38 -14.36 -2.41
CA GLU A 393 2.46 -15.31 -3.03
C GLU A 393 1.57 -14.68 -4.12
N ILE A 394 1.39 -13.36 -4.08
CA ILE A 394 0.59 -12.62 -5.07
C ILE A 394 1.49 -11.92 -6.09
N TYR A 395 2.50 -11.18 -5.59
CA TYR A 395 3.30 -10.26 -6.41
C TYR A 395 4.71 -10.79 -6.70
N GLY A 396 5.10 -11.91 -6.11
CA GLY A 396 6.46 -12.42 -6.20
C GLY A 396 7.49 -11.55 -5.46
N PRO A 397 8.77 -11.91 -5.55
CA PRO A 397 9.85 -11.10 -4.98
C PRO A 397 10.00 -9.78 -5.74
N VAL A 398 10.47 -8.72 -5.05
CA VAL A 398 10.94 -7.50 -5.69
C VAL A 398 12.33 -7.78 -6.25
N VAL A 399 12.44 -7.91 -7.56
CA VAL A 399 13.69 -8.29 -8.25
C VAL A 399 14.56 -7.10 -8.64
N HIS A 400 13.95 -5.92 -8.80
CA HIS A 400 14.68 -4.69 -9.13
C HIS A 400 14.02 -3.48 -8.48
N THR A 401 14.84 -2.56 -7.96
CA THR A 401 14.39 -1.28 -7.40
C THR A 401 15.26 -0.14 -7.95
N LEU A 402 14.60 0.86 -8.53
CA LEU A 402 15.20 2.14 -8.93
C LEU A 402 14.34 3.28 -8.37
N SER A 403 14.73 3.80 -7.21
CA SER A 403 14.04 4.91 -6.54
C SER A 403 14.21 6.24 -7.28
N PHE A 404 13.40 7.25 -6.93
CA PHE A 404 13.56 8.60 -7.49
C PHE A 404 14.95 9.17 -7.20
N ALA A 405 15.41 9.06 -5.95
CA ALA A 405 16.72 9.58 -5.55
C ALA A 405 17.86 8.93 -6.34
N GLU A 406 17.82 7.61 -6.50
CA GLU A 406 18.83 6.89 -7.27
C GLU A 406 18.76 7.23 -8.75
N ALA A 407 17.57 7.36 -9.32
CA ALA A 407 17.39 7.77 -10.71
C ALA A 407 17.89 9.20 -10.97
N ALA A 408 17.67 10.12 -10.03
CA ALA A 408 18.20 11.48 -10.11
C ALA A 408 19.74 11.50 -9.96
N ARG A 409 20.28 10.78 -8.98
CA ARG A 409 21.72 10.66 -8.75
C ARG A 409 22.46 10.10 -9.97
N ARG A 410 21.88 9.10 -10.64
CA ARG A 410 22.40 8.53 -11.91
C ARG A 410 22.16 9.44 -13.12
N GLY A 411 21.46 10.55 -12.92
CA GLY A 411 21.14 11.48 -13.99
C GLY A 411 20.18 10.93 -15.04
N ILE A 412 19.35 9.94 -14.69
CA ILE A 412 18.30 9.39 -15.55
C ILE A 412 17.14 10.36 -15.66
N ILE A 413 16.75 10.95 -14.54
CA ILE A 413 15.78 12.03 -14.42
C ILE A 413 16.47 13.27 -13.83
N CYS A 414 15.87 14.45 -13.92
CA CYS A 414 16.37 15.61 -13.17
C CYS A 414 15.95 15.50 -11.69
N ASP A 415 16.72 16.17 -10.84
CA ASP A 415 16.37 16.28 -9.43
C ASP A 415 15.14 17.20 -9.25
N TYR A 416 14.58 17.27 -8.04
CA TYR A 416 13.38 18.06 -7.79
C TYR A 416 13.52 18.95 -6.57
N LYS A 417 12.70 20.02 -6.56
CA LYS A 417 12.47 20.86 -5.39
C LYS A 417 10.98 20.98 -5.13
N VAL A 418 10.58 20.78 -3.88
CA VAL A 418 9.23 21.10 -3.42
C VAL A 418 9.21 22.57 -3.04
N VAL A 419 8.27 23.32 -3.61
CA VAL A 419 8.12 24.75 -3.40
C VAL A 419 6.80 25.01 -2.68
N ILE A 420 6.86 25.46 -1.43
CA ILE A 420 5.70 25.88 -0.66
C ILE A 420 5.60 27.40 -0.80
N SER A 421 4.70 27.89 -1.65
CA SER A 421 4.53 29.32 -1.88
C SER A 421 3.46 29.88 -0.96
N VAL A 422 3.89 30.65 0.05
CA VAL A 422 3.03 31.21 1.07
C VAL A 422 2.53 32.60 0.65
N VAL A 423 1.22 32.80 0.72
CA VAL A 423 0.54 34.06 0.48
C VAL A 423 -0.36 34.36 1.68
N THR A 424 -0.24 35.56 2.24
CA THR A 424 -1.07 36.06 3.35
C THR A 424 -2.21 36.95 2.85
N SER A 425 -3.27 37.12 3.65
CA SER A 425 -4.37 38.03 3.35
C SER A 425 -3.86 39.45 3.04
N ALA A 426 -2.90 39.96 3.81
CA ALA A 426 -2.29 41.27 3.59
C ALA A 426 -1.63 41.42 2.21
N MET A 427 -1.07 40.36 1.65
CA MET A 427 -0.49 40.37 0.31
C MET A 427 -1.55 40.40 -0.78
N VAL A 428 -2.68 39.76 -0.54
CA VAL A 428 -3.84 39.77 -1.45
C VAL A 428 -4.44 41.20 -1.45
N ASP A 429 -4.63 41.77 -0.29
CA ASP A 429 -5.16 43.14 -0.13
C ASP A 429 -4.27 44.18 -0.80
N ASP A 430 -2.94 44.14 -0.59
CA ASP A 430 -1.98 45.01 -1.25
C ASP A 430 -1.99 44.86 -2.77
N HIS A 431 -2.16 43.61 -3.27
CA HIS A 431 -2.26 43.33 -4.70
C HIS A 431 -3.55 43.91 -5.30
N LEU A 432 -4.70 43.69 -4.67
CA LEU A 432 -6.00 44.18 -5.13
C LEU A 432 -6.03 45.75 -5.13
N LEU A 433 -5.49 46.36 -4.07
CA LEU A 433 -5.36 47.80 -3.99
C LEU A 433 -4.51 48.38 -5.11
N ARG A 434 -3.39 47.77 -5.47
CA ARG A 434 -2.51 48.23 -6.56
C ARG A 434 -3.17 48.15 -7.94
N HIS A 435 -4.11 47.23 -8.12
CA HIS A 435 -4.85 47.06 -9.39
C HIS A 435 -6.18 47.77 -9.41
N GLY A 436 -6.47 48.58 -8.38
CA GLY A 436 -7.71 49.42 -8.33
C GLY A 436 -8.99 48.61 -8.08
N GLU A 437 -8.86 47.41 -7.58
CA GLU A 437 -10.00 46.58 -7.18
C GLU A 437 -10.42 46.88 -5.77
N ILE A 438 -11.74 47.13 -5.53
CA ILE A 438 -12.26 47.35 -4.20
C ILE A 438 -12.49 46.00 -3.53
N VAL A 439 -11.87 45.80 -2.37
CA VAL A 439 -12.16 44.64 -1.52
C VAL A 439 -13.58 44.78 -0.99
N VAL A 440 -14.51 43.99 -1.53
CA VAL A 440 -15.86 43.90 -0.96
C VAL A 440 -15.80 42.84 0.14
N ASP A 441 -16.06 43.26 1.36
CA ASP A 441 -16.17 42.46 2.55
C ASP A 441 -17.02 41.22 2.26
N GLY A 442 -16.41 40.01 2.26
CA GLY A 442 -17.12 38.72 2.23
C GLY A 442 -16.85 37.76 1.09
N ASP A 443 -16.05 38.07 0.06
CA ASP A 443 -15.76 37.09 -1.01
C ASP A 443 -14.42 36.34 -0.77
N THR A 444 -14.40 35.49 0.25
CA THR A 444 -13.24 34.67 0.60
C THR A 444 -12.80 33.72 -0.56
N VAL A 445 -13.69 33.41 -1.48
CA VAL A 445 -13.41 32.55 -2.63
C VAL A 445 -12.53 33.28 -3.65
N LYS A 446 -12.83 34.53 -3.93
CA LYS A 446 -12.02 35.36 -4.85
C LYS A 446 -10.65 35.69 -4.26
N ALA A 447 -10.58 36.03 -3.00
CA ALA A 447 -9.31 36.29 -2.31
C ALA A 447 -8.39 35.06 -2.36
N ARG A 448 -8.93 33.88 -2.13
CA ARG A 448 -8.18 32.63 -2.24
C ARG A 448 -7.70 32.36 -3.68
N GLN A 449 -8.51 32.64 -4.69
CA GLN A 449 -8.12 32.46 -6.11
C GLN A 449 -6.95 33.38 -6.47
N VAL A 450 -7.03 34.65 -6.12
CA VAL A 450 -5.94 35.64 -6.33
C VAL A 450 -4.68 35.20 -5.56
N ALA A 451 -4.81 34.77 -4.31
CA ALA A 451 -3.67 34.24 -3.55
C ALA A 451 -2.94 33.09 -4.27
N LEU A 452 -3.69 32.16 -4.85
CA LEU A 452 -3.13 31.03 -5.59
C LEU A 452 -2.40 31.48 -6.86
N GLN A 453 -2.88 32.52 -7.53
CA GLN A 453 -2.26 33.11 -8.72
C GLN A 453 -0.97 33.86 -8.36
N ILE A 454 -0.99 34.67 -7.28
CA ILE A 454 0.21 35.35 -6.74
C ILE A 454 1.26 34.33 -6.31
N ALA A 455 0.84 33.22 -5.69
CA ALA A 455 1.75 32.16 -5.29
C ALA A 455 2.50 31.56 -6.49
N LEU A 456 1.78 31.31 -7.59
CA LEU A 456 2.37 30.78 -8.82
C LEU A 456 3.28 31.82 -9.48
N GLN A 457 2.85 33.07 -9.58
CA GLN A 457 3.66 34.16 -10.13
C GLN A 457 5.01 34.29 -9.42
N LYS A 458 5.03 34.30 -8.08
CA LYS A 458 6.29 34.36 -7.31
C LYS A 458 7.21 33.18 -7.58
N ALA A 459 6.65 31.99 -7.71
CA ALA A 459 7.45 30.82 -8.05
C ALA A 459 8.04 30.92 -9.46
N VAL A 460 7.26 31.40 -10.43
CA VAL A 460 7.73 31.67 -11.81
C VAL A 460 8.86 32.70 -11.83
N GLU A 461 8.67 33.82 -11.15
CA GLU A 461 9.67 34.90 -11.06
C GLU A 461 11.00 34.40 -10.46
N LYS A 462 10.93 33.60 -9.41
CA LYS A 462 12.11 33.10 -8.71
C LYS A 462 12.89 32.06 -9.51
N TYR A 463 12.20 31.11 -10.13
CA TYR A 463 12.85 29.96 -10.78
C TYR A 463 12.95 30.08 -12.29
N GLY A 464 12.38 31.12 -12.90
CA GLY A 464 12.44 31.32 -14.35
C GLY A 464 11.82 30.21 -15.16
N VAL A 465 10.80 29.53 -14.63
CA VAL A 465 10.14 28.40 -15.30
C VAL A 465 9.30 28.88 -16.48
N SER A 466 9.24 28.09 -17.51
CA SER A 466 8.57 28.43 -18.78
C SER A 466 7.35 27.55 -19.06
N ARG A 467 7.33 26.31 -18.63
CA ARG A 467 6.26 25.33 -18.90
C ARG A 467 5.69 24.79 -17.61
N ILE A 468 4.42 25.08 -17.37
CA ILE A 468 3.77 24.84 -16.08
C ILE A 468 2.49 24.04 -16.29
N PHE A 469 2.32 22.96 -15.51
CA PHE A 469 1.03 22.32 -15.33
C PHE A 469 0.43 22.70 -13.99
N THR A 470 -0.85 23.07 -14.00
CA THR A 470 -1.60 23.32 -12.77
C THR A 470 -2.71 22.30 -12.59
N PHE A 471 -2.81 21.74 -11.39
CA PHE A 471 -3.78 20.72 -11.02
C PHE A 471 -4.85 21.32 -10.09
N HIS A 472 -6.12 21.11 -10.45
CA HIS A 472 -7.27 21.68 -9.75
C HIS A 472 -8.25 20.60 -9.29
N GLY A 473 -9.00 20.89 -8.23
CA GLY A 473 -10.01 19.98 -7.68
C GLY A 473 -11.24 19.77 -8.57
N SER A 474 -11.53 20.69 -9.49
CA SER A 474 -12.67 20.59 -10.42
C SER A 474 -12.35 21.16 -11.79
N VAL A 475 -13.08 20.70 -12.82
CA VAL A 475 -12.97 21.23 -14.20
C VAL A 475 -13.33 22.72 -14.25
N LYS A 476 -14.33 23.14 -13.48
CA LYS A 476 -14.73 24.55 -13.39
C LYS A 476 -13.59 25.42 -12.86
N ALA A 477 -12.96 25.02 -11.75
CA ALA A 477 -11.83 25.76 -11.18
C ALA A 477 -10.62 25.79 -12.11
N ALA A 478 -10.30 24.67 -12.79
CA ALA A 478 -9.23 24.62 -13.77
C ALA A 478 -9.48 25.56 -14.96
N ARG A 479 -10.70 25.59 -15.48
CA ARG A 479 -11.10 26.47 -16.60
C ARG A 479 -11.04 27.94 -16.21
N SER A 480 -11.60 28.31 -15.04
CA SER A 480 -11.56 29.68 -14.53
C SER A 480 -10.13 30.15 -14.29
N PHE A 481 -9.24 29.29 -13.82
CA PHE A 481 -7.84 29.65 -13.55
C PHE A 481 -7.07 30.12 -14.80
N THR A 482 -7.39 29.58 -15.97
CA THR A 482 -6.74 29.95 -17.25
C THR A 482 -7.67 30.69 -18.20
N ALA A 483 -8.79 31.20 -17.70
CA ALA A 483 -9.71 32.02 -18.49
C ALA A 483 -9.08 33.37 -18.86
N ASP A 484 -9.51 33.90 -20.00
CA ASP A 484 -9.08 35.21 -20.50
C ASP A 484 -10.16 36.29 -20.22
N ASP A 485 -10.69 36.27 -18.99
CA ASP A 485 -11.84 37.12 -18.57
C ASP A 485 -11.48 38.17 -17.49
N GLY A 486 -10.19 38.40 -17.30
CA GLY A 486 -9.71 39.35 -16.28
C GLY A 486 -9.58 38.77 -14.87
N GLU A 487 -10.11 37.58 -14.61
CA GLU A 487 -9.96 36.85 -13.33
C GLU A 487 -8.96 35.68 -13.42
N GLY A 488 -8.45 35.36 -14.61
CA GLY A 488 -7.51 34.27 -14.85
C GLY A 488 -6.05 34.61 -14.55
N ILE A 489 -5.21 33.58 -14.56
CA ILE A 489 -3.75 33.69 -14.30
C ILE A 489 -3.03 34.60 -15.31
N VAL A 490 -3.62 34.87 -16.47
CA VAL A 490 -3.07 35.77 -17.50
C VAL A 490 -2.76 37.16 -16.94
N GLN A 491 -3.54 37.63 -15.94
CA GLN A 491 -3.31 38.91 -15.28
C GLN A 491 -1.98 38.93 -14.51
N HIS A 492 -1.53 37.81 -14.02
CA HIS A 492 -0.29 37.67 -13.24
C HIS A 492 0.89 37.20 -14.10
N LEU A 493 0.61 36.52 -15.21
CA LEU A 493 1.61 35.97 -16.13
C LEU A 493 1.26 36.35 -17.59
N PRO A 494 1.32 37.64 -17.95
CA PRO A 494 0.88 38.14 -19.26
C PRO A 494 1.70 37.60 -20.41
N ASP A 495 2.95 37.19 -20.19
CA ASP A 495 3.84 36.61 -21.21
C ASP A 495 3.57 35.12 -21.48
N PHE A 496 2.64 34.49 -20.72
CA PHE A 496 2.36 33.09 -20.81
C PHE A 496 1.11 32.81 -21.65
N THR A 497 1.19 31.81 -22.53
CA THR A 497 0.00 31.24 -23.19
C THR A 497 -0.78 30.42 -22.16
N THR A 498 -2.03 30.81 -21.89
CA THR A 498 -2.90 30.10 -20.95
C THR A 498 -3.75 29.06 -21.73
N LEU A 499 -3.71 27.81 -21.27
CA LEU A 499 -4.35 26.70 -21.93
C LEU A 499 -5.13 25.88 -20.88
N HIS A 500 -6.22 25.22 -21.34
CA HIS A 500 -7.03 24.37 -20.48
C HIS A 500 -7.30 23.03 -21.13
N VAL A 501 -7.21 21.94 -20.33
CA VAL A 501 -7.64 20.61 -20.73
C VAL A 501 -8.50 19.95 -19.66
N SER A 502 -9.50 19.21 -20.10
CA SER A 502 -10.36 18.42 -19.20
C SER A 502 -10.75 17.08 -19.81
N GLY A 503 -11.20 16.15 -18.98
CA GLY A 503 -11.71 14.86 -19.43
C GLY A 503 -12.97 14.97 -20.30
N GLU A 504 -13.79 16.01 -20.08
CA GLU A 504 -15.01 16.30 -20.84
C GLU A 504 -14.72 16.86 -22.25
N MET A 505 -13.49 17.30 -22.50
CA MET A 505 -13.10 17.89 -23.78
C MET A 505 -12.90 16.80 -24.83
N PRO A 506 -13.43 16.96 -26.06
CA PRO A 506 -13.17 16.06 -27.18
C PRO A 506 -11.66 15.84 -27.37
N THR A 507 -11.26 14.60 -27.68
CA THR A 507 -9.85 14.21 -27.83
C THR A 507 -9.09 15.12 -28.79
N ALA A 508 -9.68 15.45 -29.96
CA ALA A 508 -9.05 16.33 -30.94
C ALA A 508 -8.72 17.71 -30.35
N ARG A 509 -9.68 18.33 -29.66
CA ARG A 509 -9.48 19.65 -29.05
C ARG A 509 -8.44 19.62 -27.94
N ARG A 510 -8.39 18.53 -27.17
CA ARG A 510 -7.37 18.31 -26.14
C ARG A 510 -5.96 18.18 -26.76
N GLU A 511 -5.86 17.48 -27.89
CA GLU A 511 -4.59 17.36 -28.64
C GLU A 511 -4.15 18.70 -29.21
N ASP A 512 -5.08 19.53 -29.71
CA ASP A 512 -4.77 20.89 -30.16
C ASP A 512 -4.20 21.74 -29.02
N GLN A 513 -4.80 21.67 -27.82
CA GLN A 513 -4.27 22.37 -26.65
C GLN A 513 -2.87 21.86 -26.27
N MET A 514 -2.64 20.55 -26.34
CA MET A 514 -1.32 19.97 -26.07
C MET A 514 -0.28 20.37 -27.13
N LYS A 515 -0.68 20.46 -28.40
CA LYS A 515 0.17 20.94 -29.49
C LYS A 515 0.55 22.42 -29.26
N ALA A 516 -0.43 23.26 -28.94
CA ALA A 516 -0.20 24.66 -28.59
C ALA A 516 0.78 24.79 -27.40
N PHE A 517 0.62 23.96 -26.38
CA PHE A 517 1.54 23.94 -25.22
C PHE A 517 2.98 23.56 -25.60
N ARG A 518 3.16 22.58 -26.51
CA ARG A 518 4.49 22.18 -26.99
C ARG A 518 5.16 23.29 -27.80
N GLN A 519 4.39 24.05 -28.57
CA GLN A 519 4.90 25.10 -29.47
C GLN A 519 5.14 26.44 -28.75
N ALA A 520 4.44 26.70 -27.67
CA ALA A 520 4.61 27.92 -26.90
C ALA A 520 5.97 27.98 -26.20
N GLY A 521 6.62 29.14 -26.21
CA GLY A 521 7.86 29.41 -25.48
C GLY A 521 7.63 29.41 -23.97
N LYS A 522 6.52 30.06 -23.52
CA LYS A 522 6.04 30.07 -22.14
C LYS A 522 4.56 29.69 -22.11
N ALA A 523 4.17 28.73 -21.29
CA ALA A 523 2.78 28.30 -21.20
C ALA A 523 2.40 27.78 -19.82
N VAL A 524 1.15 28.06 -19.44
CA VAL A 524 0.46 27.47 -18.30
C VAL A 524 -0.71 26.64 -18.82
N MET A 525 -0.75 25.37 -18.46
CA MET A 525 -1.86 24.48 -18.80
C MET A 525 -2.58 24.06 -17.52
N SER A 526 -3.85 24.41 -17.42
CA SER A 526 -4.69 23.95 -16.31
C SER A 526 -5.40 22.65 -16.62
N ASN A 527 -5.51 21.80 -15.61
CA ASN A 527 -6.31 20.59 -15.72
C ASN A 527 -6.91 20.19 -14.36
N ALA A 528 -8.03 19.44 -14.43
CA ALA A 528 -8.64 18.91 -13.22
C ALA A 528 -8.18 17.48 -12.93
N ARG A 529 -8.00 16.62 -13.95
CA ARG A 529 -7.65 15.19 -13.74
C ARG A 529 -7.07 14.49 -14.98
N CYS A 530 -7.16 15.09 -16.15
CA CYS A 530 -6.85 14.38 -17.38
C CYS A 530 -5.37 14.24 -17.71
N LEU A 531 -4.48 14.93 -16.98
CA LEU A 531 -3.04 14.89 -17.24
C LEU A 531 -2.25 14.01 -16.26
N THR A 532 -2.89 13.26 -15.39
CA THR A 532 -2.19 12.35 -14.47
C THR A 532 -1.80 11.04 -15.15
N GLU A 533 -2.64 10.51 -16.03
CA GLU A 533 -2.41 9.25 -16.74
C GLU A 533 -2.71 9.37 -18.23
N GLY A 534 -2.03 8.62 -19.07
CA GLY A 534 -2.44 8.35 -20.46
C GLY A 534 -2.17 9.42 -21.50
N VAL A 535 -1.54 10.51 -21.18
CA VAL A 535 -1.25 11.57 -22.14
C VAL A 535 0.26 11.70 -22.33
N ASP A 536 0.74 11.65 -23.56
CA ASP A 536 2.14 11.99 -23.86
C ASP A 536 2.35 13.50 -23.68
N VAL A 537 2.92 13.81 -22.54
CA VAL A 537 3.13 15.19 -22.10
C VAL A 537 4.61 15.50 -22.20
N PRO A 538 4.97 16.64 -22.83
CA PRO A 538 6.37 17.08 -22.87
C PRO A 538 6.91 17.31 -21.44
N ALA A 539 8.21 17.40 -21.32
CA ALA A 539 8.83 17.80 -20.07
C ALA A 539 8.33 19.18 -19.68
N VAL A 540 7.84 19.28 -18.44
CA VAL A 540 7.42 20.56 -17.84
C VAL A 540 8.41 20.98 -16.77
N ASP A 541 8.58 22.29 -16.56
CA ASP A 541 9.52 22.78 -15.57
C ASP A 541 8.92 22.72 -14.17
N MET A 542 7.61 23.02 -14.08
CA MET A 542 6.88 23.05 -12.82
C MET A 542 5.54 22.35 -12.90
N VAL A 543 5.21 21.62 -11.86
CA VAL A 543 3.86 21.11 -11.57
C VAL A 543 3.35 21.84 -10.33
N ALA A 544 2.23 22.56 -10.46
CA ALA A 544 1.63 23.31 -9.36
C ALA A 544 0.29 22.69 -8.95
N PHE A 545 0.21 22.26 -7.70
CA PHE A 545 -1.00 21.69 -7.10
C PHE A 545 -1.85 22.81 -6.46
N ILE A 546 -2.66 23.47 -7.28
CA ILE A 546 -3.45 24.65 -6.86
C ILE A 546 -4.59 24.26 -5.92
N SER A 547 -5.23 23.10 -6.15
CA SER A 547 -6.19 22.49 -5.24
C SER A 547 -5.90 20.99 -5.24
N PRO A 548 -4.98 20.52 -4.40
CA PRO A 548 -4.51 19.16 -4.46
C PRO A 548 -5.61 18.15 -4.16
N ARG A 549 -5.47 17.02 -4.78
CA ARG A 549 -6.33 15.87 -4.60
C ARG A 549 -5.83 15.01 -3.45
N LYS A 550 -6.75 14.23 -2.92
CA LYS A 550 -6.46 13.23 -1.89
C LYS A 550 -5.66 12.00 -2.40
N SER A 551 -5.44 11.87 -3.72
CA SER A 551 -4.71 10.73 -4.30
C SER A 551 -3.22 11.02 -4.39
N LYS A 552 -2.43 10.39 -3.53
CA LYS A 552 -0.96 10.46 -3.56
C LYS A 552 -0.36 9.91 -4.86
N VAL A 553 -1.02 8.93 -5.47
CA VAL A 553 -0.57 8.34 -6.75
C VAL A 553 -0.61 9.39 -7.86
N ASP A 554 -1.69 10.17 -7.93
CA ASP A 554 -1.81 11.26 -8.91
C ASP A 554 -0.71 12.32 -8.71
N ILE A 555 -0.38 12.62 -7.46
CA ILE A 555 0.72 13.54 -7.11
C ILE A 555 2.05 13.00 -7.63
N VAL A 556 2.36 11.73 -7.36
CA VAL A 556 3.62 11.09 -7.80
C VAL A 556 3.74 11.07 -9.32
N GLN A 557 2.67 10.69 -10.01
CA GLN A 557 2.65 10.62 -11.47
C GLN A 557 2.80 12.01 -12.12
N ALA A 558 2.09 13.01 -11.59
CA ALA A 558 2.21 14.39 -12.03
C ALA A 558 3.63 14.93 -11.79
N THR A 559 4.19 14.68 -10.62
CA THR A 559 5.56 15.07 -10.26
C THR A 559 6.59 14.42 -11.18
N GLY A 560 6.43 13.14 -11.51
CA GLY A 560 7.31 12.44 -12.46
C GLY A 560 7.40 13.10 -13.82
N ARG A 561 6.41 13.92 -14.23
CA ARG A 561 6.46 14.72 -15.47
C ARG A 561 7.40 15.91 -15.33
N ALA A 562 7.39 16.58 -14.17
CA ALA A 562 8.34 17.64 -13.86
C ALA A 562 9.78 17.14 -13.75
N MET A 563 9.98 15.85 -13.48
CA MET A 563 11.31 15.25 -13.37
C MET A 563 11.89 14.75 -14.72
N ARG A 564 11.11 14.78 -15.81
CA ARG A 564 11.63 14.43 -17.13
C ARG A 564 12.73 15.39 -17.54
N LYS A 565 13.85 14.86 -18.02
CA LYS A 565 14.95 15.66 -18.53
C LYS A 565 14.59 16.41 -19.80
N SER A 566 15.03 17.63 -19.87
CA SER A 566 15.09 18.43 -21.09
C SER A 566 16.38 19.23 -21.12
N PRO A 567 16.85 19.68 -22.30
CA PRO A 567 18.07 20.49 -22.40
C PRO A 567 18.00 21.71 -21.49
N GLY A 568 19.05 21.94 -20.70
CA GLY A 568 19.18 23.09 -19.80
C GLY A 568 18.39 23.00 -18.48
N LYS A 569 17.68 21.88 -18.23
CA LYS A 569 16.88 21.69 -17.03
C LYS A 569 17.65 20.90 -15.96
N GLU A 570 17.91 21.54 -14.83
CA GLU A 570 18.58 20.94 -13.68
C GLU A 570 17.56 20.34 -12.68
N PHE A 571 16.50 21.09 -12.36
CA PHE A 571 15.46 20.68 -11.41
C PHE A 571 14.07 20.66 -12.03
N GLY A 572 13.24 19.76 -11.53
CA GLY A 572 11.78 19.83 -11.66
C GLY A 572 11.19 20.46 -10.42
N TYR A 573 10.31 21.44 -10.57
CA TYR A 573 9.67 22.10 -9.44
C TYR A 573 8.28 21.52 -9.18
N VAL A 574 8.01 21.25 -7.92
CA VAL A 574 6.71 20.75 -7.44
C VAL A 574 6.17 21.76 -6.46
N MET A 575 5.21 22.56 -6.89
CA MET A 575 4.72 23.69 -6.13
C MET A 575 3.37 23.40 -5.48
N VAL A 576 3.22 23.78 -4.22
CA VAL A 576 1.94 23.87 -3.50
C VAL A 576 1.78 25.27 -2.90
N PRO A 577 0.67 25.97 -3.19
CA PRO A 577 0.39 27.26 -2.56
C PRO A 577 -0.15 27.03 -1.14
N LEU A 578 0.23 27.88 -0.22
CA LEU A 578 -0.29 27.93 1.14
C LEU A 578 -0.87 29.31 1.41
N PHE A 579 -2.19 29.39 1.51
CA PHE A 579 -2.86 30.62 1.88
C PHE A 579 -3.01 30.71 3.39
N VAL A 580 -2.42 31.76 3.99
CA VAL A 580 -2.49 32.05 5.42
C VAL A 580 -3.45 33.22 5.62
N GLU A 581 -4.62 32.91 6.12
CA GLU A 581 -5.64 33.89 6.44
C GLU A 581 -5.30 34.56 7.78
N GLN A 582 -4.90 35.82 7.74
CA GLN A 582 -4.47 36.59 8.89
C GLN A 582 -5.53 37.66 9.22
N ALA A 583 -6.04 37.65 10.43
CA ALA A 583 -6.95 38.68 10.89
C ALA A 583 -6.21 40.01 11.19
N ALA A 584 -6.93 41.14 11.22
CA ALA A 584 -6.35 42.42 11.58
C ALA A 584 -5.72 42.36 12.98
N ASN A 585 -4.44 42.71 13.10
CA ASN A 585 -3.63 42.67 14.32
C ASN A 585 -3.29 41.23 14.85
N GLU A 586 -3.48 40.19 14.10
CA GLU A 586 -3.06 38.83 14.45
C GLU A 586 -1.59 38.63 14.09
N SER A 587 -0.83 37.90 14.93
CA SER A 587 0.52 37.49 14.57
C SER A 587 0.48 36.41 13.48
N ILE A 588 1.53 36.34 12.65
CA ILE A 588 1.60 35.32 11.62
C ILE A 588 1.71 33.91 12.23
N GLU A 589 2.34 33.80 13.40
CA GLU A 589 2.46 32.56 14.16
C GLU A 589 1.09 32.02 14.59
N ASP A 590 0.18 32.92 15.04
CA ASP A 590 -1.16 32.51 15.44
C ASP A 590 -2.04 32.16 14.23
N ALA A 591 -1.90 32.92 13.14
CA ALA A 591 -2.55 32.60 11.87
C ALA A 591 -2.09 31.24 11.33
N LEU A 592 -0.78 30.93 11.40
CA LEU A 592 -0.23 29.63 10.98
C LEU A 592 -0.79 28.47 11.80
N LYS A 593 -1.00 28.61 13.10
CA LYS A 593 -1.62 27.56 13.94
C LYS A 593 -3.04 27.18 13.50
N ARG A 594 -3.76 28.13 12.90
CA ARG A 594 -5.12 27.93 12.36
C ARG A 594 -5.12 27.47 10.91
N THR A 595 -4.01 27.66 10.22
CA THR A 595 -3.90 27.32 8.79
C THR A 595 -3.89 25.80 8.61
N GLY A 596 -4.74 25.30 7.72
CA GLY A 596 -4.71 23.88 7.32
C GLY A 596 -3.53 23.60 6.41
N PHE A 597 -2.64 22.73 6.84
CA PHE A 597 -1.50 22.28 6.04
C PHE A 597 -1.77 21.00 5.26
N ASP A 598 -3.01 20.53 5.19
CA ASP A 598 -3.38 19.26 4.62
C ASP A 598 -2.82 19.03 3.22
N ASP A 599 -2.91 20.05 2.38
CA ASP A 599 -2.45 20.00 1.00
C ASP A 599 -0.91 19.88 0.90
N VAL A 600 -0.20 20.54 1.81
CA VAL A 600 1.26 20.45 1.93
C VAL A 600 1.66 19.06 2.41
N TRP A 601 0.94 18.51 3.40
CA TRP A 601 1.22 17.18 3.95
C TRP A 601 0.90 16.07 2.96
N ASP A 602 -0.16 16.18 2.18
CA ASP A 602 -0.49 15.21 1.14
C ASP A 602 0.61 15.18 0.05
N LEU A 603 1.12 16.36 -0.35
CA LEU A 603 2.24 16.47 -1.29
C LEU A 603 3.54 15.88 -0.71
N LEU A 604 3.97 16.37 0.45
CA LEU A 604 5.22 15.92 1.07
C LEU A 604 5.17 14.43 1.43
N GLY A 605 4.01 13.93 1.86
CA GLY A 605 3.79 12.52 2.13
C GLY A 605 3.93 11.66 0.87
N ALA A 606 3.40 12.12 -0.26
CA ALA A 606 3.56 11.45 -1.55
C ALA A 606 5.03 11.45 -2.01
N MET A 607 5.73 12.57 -1.83
CA MET A 607 7.16 12.68 -2.17
C MET A 607 8.03 11.81 -1.28
N LYS A 608 7.78 11.79 0.03
CA LYS A 608 8.47 10.94 0.99
C LYS A 608 8.39 9.45 0.64
N GLU A 609 7.25 8.98 0.14
CA GLU A 609 7.08 7.58 -0.27
C GLU A 609 7.95 7.19 -1.48
N GLN A 610 8.45 8.16 -2.23
CA GLN A 610 9.23 7.98 -3.46
C GLN A 610 10.72 8.35 -3.32
N ASP A 611 11.08 9.09 -2.29
CA ASP A 611 12.43 9.64 -2.11
C ASP A 611 13.03 9.17 -0.79
N ASP A 612 13.89 8.15 -0.87
CA ASP A 612 14.62 7.61 0.27
C ASP A 612 15.51 8.66 0.94
N VAL A 613 16.03 9.64 0.17
CA VAL A 613 16.84 10.74 0.71
C VAL A 613 16.00 11.67 1.58
N LEU A 614 14.78 11.99 1.16
CA LEU A 614 13.86 12.80 1.96
C LEU A 614 13.45 12.05 3.25
N VAL A 615 13.24 10.73 3.16
CA VAL A 615 13.00 9.88 4.34
C VAL A 615 14.16 9.96 5.31
N ASP A 616 15.40 9.82 4.82
CA ASP A 616 16.60 9.86 5.64
C ASP A 616 16.83 11.23 6.29
N ILE A 617 16.56 12.32 5.55
CA ILE A 617 16.65 13.69 6.10
C ILE A 617 15.67 13.86 7.28
N ILE A 618 14.39 13.51 7.09
CA ILE A 618 13.37 13.64 8.13
C ILE A 618 13.72 12.77 9.34
N ARG A 619 14.19 11.54 9.10
CA ARG A 619 14.62 10.62 10.15
C ARG A 619 15.80 11.19 10.95
N GLN A 620 16.84 11.72 10.28
CA GLN A 620 18.00 12.31 10.92
C GLN A 620 17.61 13.50 11.79
N MET A 621 16.75 14.38 11.29
CA MET A 621 16.27 15.53 12.06
C MET A 621 15.51 15.10 13.33
N GLN A 622 14.77 13.98 13.28
CA GLN A 622 14.09 13.44 14.46
C GLN A 622 15.06 12.82 15.48
N GLU A 623 16.04 12.06 15.00
CA GLU A 623 17.10 11.53 15.84
C GLU A 623 17.86 12.66 16.55
N ASP A 624 18.20 13.74 15.81
CA ASP A 624 18.86 14.92 16.35
C ASP A 624 17.99 15.63 17.41
N LYS A 625 16.67 15.79 17.12
CA LYS A 625 15.69 16.37 18.05
C LYS A 625 15.61 15.56 19.34
N GLY A 626 15.59 14.21 19.23
CA GLY A 626 15.62 13.32 20.40
C GLY A 626 16.94 13.40 21.19
N ARG A 627 18.07 13.54 20.49
CA ARG A 627 19.41 13.53 21.10
C ARG A 627 19.78 14.84 21.77
N THR A 628 19.47 15.98 21.14
CA THR A 628 19.97 17.30 21.54
C THR A 628 18.87 18.30 21.90
N GLY A 629 17.61 17.97 21.65
CA GLY A 629 16.48 18.90 21.74
C GLY A 629 16.33 19.87 20.53
N GLY A 630 17.32 19.89 19.62
CA GLY A 630 17.34 20.67 18.39
C GLY A 630 17.59 19.80 17.15
N TYR A 631 17.55 20.39 15.97
CA TYR A 631 17.86 19.68 14.72
C TYR A 631 18.47 20.62 13.68
N ASN A 632 19.22 20.07 12.71
CA ASN A 632 19.72 20.79 11.56
C ASN A 632 18.80 20.52 10.36
N ASP A 633 18.14 21.54 9.85
CA ASP A 633 17.19 21.47 8.73
C ASP A 633 17.78 21.91 7.38
N SER A 634 19.08 22.19 7.29
CA SER A 634 19.70 22.69 6.05
C SER A 634 19.44 21.77 4.85
N ARG A 635 19.63 20.46 5.01
CA ARG A 635 19.36 19.45 3.97
C ARG A 635 17.87 19.36 3.61
N PHE A 636 16.98 19.57 4.57
CA PHE A 636 15.54 19.64 4.32
C PHE A 636 15.18 20.87 3.51
N ARG A 637 15.75 22.03 3.85
CA ARG A 637 15.54 23.31 3.12
C ARG A 637 16.07 23.26 1.68
N ASP A 638 17.09 22.45 1.39
CA ASP A 638 17.57 22.22 0.02
C ASP A 638 16.52 21.52 -0.84
N ARG A 639 15.71 20.65 -0.26
CA ARG A 639 14.63 19.87 -0.91
C ARG A 639 13.28 20.56 -0.86
N VAL A 640 12.95 21.22 0.26
CA VAL A 640 11.65 21.87 0.53
C VAL A 640 11.89 23.34 0.76
N GLU A 641 11.61 24.13 -0.24
CA GLU A 641 11.82 25.56 -0.22
C GLU A 641 10.51 26.31 0.05
N VAL A 642 10.52 27.21 1.02
CA VAL A 642 9.38 28.05 1.38
C VAL A 642 9.58 29.43 0.78
N LEU A 643 8.62 29.87 -0.05
CA LEU A 643 8.54 31.23 -0.59
C LEU A 643 7.52 32.05 0.19
N GLY A 644 7.86 33.28 0.52
CA GLY A 644 6.97 34.20 1.24
C GLY A 644 7.52 35.61 1.28
N THR A 645 6.97 36.47 2.13
CA THR A 645 7.50 37.81 2.37
C THR A 645 8.71 37.76 3.30
N SER A 646 9.65 38.69 3.14
CA SER A 646 10.91 38.71 3.88
C SER A 646 10.76 38.89 5.40
N VAL A 647 9.67 39.48 5.88
CA VAL A 647 9.49 39.87 7.29
C VAL A 647 9.17 38.73 8.21
N SER A 648 8.58 37.64 7.71
CA SER A 648 8.15 36.44 8.51
C SER A 648 8.57 35.13 7.90
N LEU A 649 9.45 35.15 6.90
CA LEU A 649 9.78 33.96 6.12
C LEU A 649 10.46 32.90 6.98
N GLU A 650 11.36 33.28 7.89
CA GLU A 650 12.05 32.34 8.75
C GLU A 650 11.09 31.68 9.75
N THR A 651 10.22 32.48 10.39
CA THR A 651 9.18 31.93 11.28
C THR A 651 8.25 30.94 10.56
N ILE A 652 7.86 31.27 9.32
CA ILE A 652 7.04 30.36 8.50
C ILE A 652 7.80 29.08 8.17
N ARG A 653 9.07 29.17 7.82
CA ARG A 653 9.95 28.03 7.56
C ARG A 653 10.09 27.14 8.77
N GLU A 654 10.38 27.72 9.93
CA GLU A 654 10.49 26.99 11.18
C GLU A 654 9.19 26.29 11.55
N ALA A 655 8.05 26.96 11.42
CA ALA A 655 6.74 26.38 11.69
C ALA A 655 6.43 25.21 10.76
N ILE A 656 6.64 25.36 9.44
CA ILE A 656 6.44 24.29 8.47
C ILE A 656 7.38 23.12 8.74
N THR A 657 8.65 23.38 9.05
CA THR A 657 9.63 22.33 9.34
C THR A 657 9.29 21.58 10.62
N ALA A 658 8.89 22.30 11.68
CA ALA A 658 8.47 21.71 12.94
C ALA A 658 7.23 20.83 12.77
N GLU A 659 6.22 21.31 12.05
CA GLU A 659 4.99 20.58 11.78
C GLU A 659 5.23 19.39 10.85
N CYS A 660 6.15 19.51 9.89
CA CYS A 660 6.61 18.41 9.06
C CYS A 660 7.23 17.29 9.92
N LEU A 661 8.07 17.66 10.88
CA LEU A 661 8.65 16.70 11.82
C LEU A 661 7.60 16.03 12.68
N GLU A 662 6.60 16.73 13.17
CA GLU A 662 5.52 16.12 13.97
C GLU A 662 4.63 15.19 13.11
N THR A 663 4.36 15.57 11.86
CA THR A 663 3.47 14.82 10.97
C THR A 663 4.14 13.57 10.37
N PHE A 664 5.36 13.72 9.86
CA PHE A 664 6.03 12.66 9.09
C PHE A 664 7.05 11.87 9.89
N ALA A 665 7.45 12.38 11.03
CA ALA A 665 8.43 11.73 11.83
C ALA A 665 7.86 10.54 12.58
N ASN A 666 8.70 9.57 12.75
CA ASN A 666 8.40 8.38 13.49
C ASN A 666 8.75 8.60 14.96
N PHE A 667 7.84 8.30 15.84
CA PHE A 667 8.09 8.31 17.28
C PHE A 667 9.32 7.43 17.65
N TRP A 668 9.55 6.35 16.90
CA TRP A 668 10.68 5.47 17.10
C TRP A 668 12.03 6.20 16.91
N ASP A 669 12.18 7.00 15.85
CA ASP A 669 13.44 7.70 15.56
C ASP A 669 13.76 8.76 16.63
N ARG A 670 12.75 9.43 17.16
CA ARG A 670 12.89 10.36 18.28
C ARG A 670 13.36 9.64 19.54
N MET A 671 12.71 8.52 19.89
CA MET A 671 13.06 7.71 21.06
C MET A 671 14.46 7.10 20.92
N TYR A 672 14.85 6.75 19.70
CA TYR A 672 16.20 6.31 19.39
C TYR A 672 17.22 7.43 19.64
N GLY A 673 16.93 8.66 19.23
CA GLY A 673 17.73 9.85 19.55
C GLY A 673 17.85 10.10 21.06
N GLU A 674 16.74 9.97 21.82
CA GLU A 674 16.76 10.06 23.28
C GLU A 674 17.61 8.93 23.91
N LEU A 675 17.58 7.72 23.33
CA LEU A 675 18.43 6.62 23.75
C LEU A 675 19.92 6.88 23.45
N LEU A 676 20.23 7.49 22.31
CA LEU A 676 21.59 7.93 21.99
C LEU A 676 22.10 8.94 23.01
N SER A 677 21.30 9.96 23.35
CA SER A 677 21.63 10.94 24.40
C SER A 677 21.86 10.28 25.76
N PHE A 678 21.04 9.32 26.11
CA PHE A 678 21.21 8.53 27.34
C PHE A 678 22.50 7.73 27.29
N ASN A 679 22.80 7.05 26.19
CA ASN A 679 24.03 6.28 26.01
C ASN A 679 25.28 7.16 26.04
N ASP A 680 25.26 8.34 25.41
CA ASP A 680 26.36 9.32 25.45
C ASP A 680 26.65 9.78 26.90
N THR A 681 25.62 9.92 27.72
CA THR A 681 25.72 10.40 29.09
C THR A 681 26.15 9.31 30.06
N HIS A 682 25.68 8.08 29.86
CA HIS A 682 25.81 7.00 30.85
C HIS A 682 26.73 5.85 30.39
N GLY A 683 27.12 5.81 29.10
CA GLY A 683 27.97 4.76 28.52
C GLY A 683 27.26 3.41 28.30
N HIS A 684 25.93 3.35 28.42
CA HIS A 684 25.14 2.13 28.21
C HIS A 684 23.70 2.43 27.85
N THR A 685 23.01 1.43 27.28
CA THR A 685 21.61 1.55 26.82
C THR A 685 20.57 1.05 27.84
N ASN A 686 20.94 0.77 29.06
CA ASN A 686 20.07 0.28 30.13
C ASN A 686 19.38 1.41 30.90
N VAL A 687 18.28 1.90 30.38
CA VAL A 687 17.46 2.94 31.02
C VAL A 687 16.78 2.38 32.28
N PRO A 688 16.93 3.05 33.47
CA PRO A 688 16.34 2.59 34.73
C PRO A 688 14.80 2.64 34.69
N LYS A 689 14.14 1.65 35.31
CA LYS A 689 12.68 1.62 35.48
C LYS A 689 12.11 2.64 36.47
N ARG A 690 12.98 3.26 37.26
CA ARG A 690 12.54 4.09 38.41
C ARG A 690 11.92 5.42 38.01
N ASP A 691 12.19 5.92 36.82
CA ASP A 691 11.78 7.27 36.41
C ASP A 691 10.49 7.29 35.60
N ALA A 692 9.87 6.12 35.33
CA ALA A 692 8.63 5.96 34.54
C ALA A 692 8.59 6.88 33.29
N THR A 693 9.76 7.06 32.64
CA THR A 693 9.90 7.92 31.48
C THR A 693 9.39 7.20 30.24
N SER A 694 9.00 7.96 29.22
CA SER A 694 8.63 7.42 27.93
C SER A 694 9.73 6.54 27.32
N LEU A 695 11.00 6.87 27.58
CA LEU A 695 12.16 6.13 27.09
C LEU A 695 12.29 4.73 27.71
N ASP A 696 12.06 4.58 29.02
CA ASP A 696 12.15 3.25 29.68
C ASP A 696 11.10 2.28 29.13
N MET A 697 9.86 2.80 28.96
CA MET A 697 8.78 2.01 28.37
C MET A 697 9.09 1.62 26.93
N TRP A 698 9.60 2.55 26.13
CA TRP A 698 9.97 2.30 24.75
C TRP A 698 11.11 1.26 24.65
N VAL A 699 12.17 1.38 25.44
CA VAL A 699 13.26 0.40 25.50
C VAL A 699 12.75 -1.00 25.88
N SER A 700 11.82 -1.06 26.83
CA SER A 700 11.18 -2.32 27.23
C SER A 700 10.33 -2.92 26.10
N GLN A 701 9.66 -2.07 25.33
CA GLN A 701 8.88 -2.44 24.14
C GLN A 701 9.80 -3.01 23.03
N GLN A 702 10.94 -2.36 22.74
CA GLN A 702 11.89 -2.86 21.74
C GLN A 702 12.41 -4.26 22.11
N ARG A 703 12.73 -4.49 23.37
CA ARG A 703 13.11 -5.83 23.87
C ARG A 703 12.01 -6.86 23.69
N HIS A 704 10.76 -6.47 23.94
CA HIS A 704 9.60 -7.35 23.71
C HIS A 704 9.42 -7.70 22.22
N TYR A 705 9.54 -6.71 21.32
CA TYR A 705 9.41 -6.93 19.88
C TYR A 705 10.55 -7.80 19.33
N TYR A 706 11.77 -7.61 19.81
CA TYR A 706 12.89 -8.50 19.49
C TYR A 706 12.58 -9.96 19.87
N LYS A 707 12.16 -10.16 21.11
CA LYS A 707 11.83 -11.49 21.64
C LYS A 707 10.68 -12.17 20.89
N THR A 708 9.70 -11.41 20.39
CA THR A 708 8.53 -11.93 19.66
C THR A 708 8.71 -11.96 18.13
N GLY A 709 9.90 -11.61 17.63
CA GLY A 709 10.20 -11.56 16.19
C GLY A 709 9.47 -10.45 15.42
N LYS A 710 8.93 -9.45 16.14
CA LYS A 710 8.17 -8.34 15.54
C LYS A 710 9.02 -7.10 15.26
N LEU A 711 10.26 -7.06 15.72
CA LEU A 711 11.15 -5.94 15.49
C LEU A 711 11.62 -5.92 14.04
N LEU A 712 11.47 -4.77 13.38
CA LEU A 712 11.93 -4.59 12.00
C LEU A 712 13.45 -4.77 11.90
N PRO A 713 13.97 -5.45 10.85
CA PRO A 713 15.41 -5.70 10.69
C PRO A 713 16.26 -4.44 10.77
N GLN A 714 15.84 -3.37 10.12
CA GLN A 714 16.55 -2.07 10.12
C GLN A 714 16.61 -1.43 11.51
N ARG A 715 15.54 -1.53 12.31
CA ARG A 715 15.51 -1.05 13.71
C ARG A 715 16.40 -1.89 14.60
N ARG A 716 16.43 -3.19 14.36
CA ARG A 716 17.33 -4.10 15.06
C ARG A 716 18.79 -3.73 14.81
N GLU A 717 19.17 -3.56 13.54
CA GLU A 717 20.53 -3.19 13.16
C GLU A 717 20.98 -1.87 13.79
N LYS A 718 20.15 -0.83 13.77
CA LYS A 718 20.44 0.45 14.45
C LYS A 718 20.67 0.30 15.94
N LEU A 719 19.84 -0.49 16.62
CA LEU A 719 19.99 -0.74 18.06
C LEU A 719 21.26 -1.56 18.36
N GLU A 720 21.60 -2.52 17.52
CA GLU A 720 22.84 -3.31 17.64
C GLU A 720 24.10 -2.44 17.45
N GLN A 721 24.07 -1.47 16.53
CA GLN A 721 25.18 -0.53 16.30
C GLN A 721 25.55 0.31 17.54
N ILE A 722 24.60 0.60 18.40
CA ILE A 722 24.83 1.35 19.65
C ILE A 722 25.05 0.44 20.87
N GLY A 723 25.22 -0.85 20.67
CA GLY A 723 25.40 -1.82 21.74
C GLY A 723 24.13 -2.02 22.58
N PHE A 724 22.94 -2.03 21.95
CA PHE A 724 21.68 -2.20 22.67
C PHE A 724 21.58 -3.57 23.34
N GLU A 725 21.36 -3.56 24.62
CA GLU A 725 21.23 -4.76 25.42
C GLU A 725 19.82 -5.34 25.35
N TRP A 726 19.66 -6.45 24.63
CA TRP A 726 18.35 -7.09 24.38
C TRP A 726 17.75 -7.78 25.60
N SER A 727 18.61 -8.22 26.54
CA SER A 727 18.20 -8.89 27.76
C SER A 727 18.69 -8.15 29.00
N ARG A 728 17.76 -7.48 29.69
CA ARG A 728 18.04 -6.83 30.97
C ARG A 728 18.58 -7.81 32.05
N ASN A 729 18.16 -9.08 31.92
CA ASN A 729 18.55 -10.12 32.84
C ASN A 729 20.00 -10.59 32.61
N GLU A 730 20.49 -10.52 31.39
CA GLU A 730 21.89 -10.88 31.08
C GLU A 730 22.84 -9.83 31.61
N SER A 731 22.59 -8.55 31.30
CA SER A 731 23.45 -7.47 31.82
C SER A 731 23.41 -7.33 33.35
N ALA A 732 22.19 -7.45 33.91
CA ALA A 732 22.04 -7.46 35.37
C ALA A 732 22.71 -8.67 36.01
N TRP A 733 22.71 -9.81 35.30
CA TRP A 733 23.40 -11.01 35.73
C TRP A 733 24.92 -10.86 35.62
N ASP A 734 25.43 -10.37 34.49
CA ASP A 734 26.85 -10.15 34.27
C ASP A 734 27.41 -9.08 35.25
N ASN A 735 26.69 -8.00 35.49
CA ASN A 735 27.09 -7.01 36.49
C ASN A 735 27.20 -7.62 37.90
N LYS A 736 26.25 -8.47 38.27
CA LYS A 736 26.32 -9.19 39.55
C LYS A 736 27.42 -10.25 39.59
N TYR A 737 27.68 -10.87 38.44
CA TYR A 737 28.80 -11.82 38.31
C TYR A 737 30.16 -11.12 38.47
N PHE A 738 30.34 -9.95 37.86
CA PHE A 738 31.55 -9.15 38.03
C PHE A 738 31.67 -8.60 39.47
N GLU A 739 30.58 -8.14 40.09
CA GLU A 739 30.54 -7.75 41.50
C GLU A 739 30.98 -8.92 42.42
N LEU A 740 30.59 -10.14 42.05
CA LEU A 740 30.99 -11.35 42.79
C LEU A 740 32.50 -11.69 42.61
N ILE A 741 33.02 -11.50 41.39
CA ILE A 741 34.44 -11.65 41.10
C ILE A 741 35.25 -10.65 41.91
N GLU A 742 34.90 -9.37 41.86
CA GLU A 742 35.55 -8.31 42.62
C GLU A 742 35.48 -8.57 44.14
N PHE A 743 34.32 -9.06 44.60
CA PHE A 743 34.17 -9.49 46.00
C PHE A 743 35.13 -10.63 46.35
N LYS A 744 35.26 -11.67 45.48
CA LYS A 744 36.19 -12.79 45.66
C LYS A 744 37.64 -12.33 45.72
N GLU A 745 38.02 -11.42 44.82
CA GLU A 745 39.39 -10.87 44.80
C GLU A 745 39.76 -10.11 46.09
N LYS A 746 38.75 -9.35 46.62
CA LYS A 746 38.95 -8.57 47.86
C LYS A 746 38.87 -9.39 49.13
N GLN A 747 38.04 -10.41 49.18
CA GLN A 747 37.72 -11.16 50.40
C GLN A 747 38.26 -12.60 50.41
N GLY A 748 38.70 -13.12 49.27
CA GLY A 748 39.23 -14.49 49.15
C GLY A 748 38.18 -15.60 49.13
N HIS A 749 36.89 -15.27 49.17
CA HIS A 749 35.77 -16.24 49.14
C HIS A 749 34.53 -15.70 48.43
N LEU A 750 33.56 -16.60 48.13
CA LEU A 750 32.33 -16.27 47.41
C LEU A 750 31.06 -16.20 48.30
N ASN A 751 31.22 -15.95 49.60
CA ASN A 751 30.13 -15.91 50.57
C ASN A 751 29.99 -14.52 51.22
N PRO A 752 29.35 -13.53 50.52
CA PRO A 752 29.14 -12.21 51.07
C PRO A 752 28.20 -12.25 52.29
N ALA A 753 28.51 -11.47 53.32
CA ALA A 753 27.64 -11.35 54.47
C ALA A 753 26.36 -10.59 54.13
N ARG A 754 25.21 -11.14 54.54
CA ARG A 754 23.89 -10.57 54.22
C ARG A 754 23.73 -9.10 54.64
N ASP A 755 24.27 -8.74 55.79
CA ASP A 755 24.10 -7.42 56.39
C ASP A 755 24.98 -6.35 55.71
N ILE A 756 26.06 -6.76 55.07
CA ILE A 756 27.02 -5.86 54.40
C ILE A 756 26.77 -5.80 52.87
N TYR A 757 26.42 -6.94 52.27
CA TYR A 757 26.22 -7.09 50.83
C TYR A 757 24.85 -7.73 50.49
N PRO A 758 23.73 -7.14 50.92
CA PRO A 758 22.42 -7.78 50.85
C PRO A 758 22.00 -8.10 49.42
N SER A 759 22.36 -7.25 48.45
CA SER A 759 22.04 -7.43 47.04
C SER A 759 22.77 -8.60 46.40
N LEU A 760 24.08 -8.70 46.64
CA LEU A 760 24.94 -9.77 46.12
C LEU A 760 24.59 -11.11 46.77
N TYR A 761 24.36 -11.11 48.10
CA TYR A 761 23.89 -12.29 48.82
C TYR A 761 22.58 -12.85 48.28
N SER A 762 21.59 -11.97 48.05
CA SER A 762 20.29 -12.37 47.49
C SER A 762 20.42 -12.90 46.07
N TRP A 763 21.32 -12.32 45.26
CA TRP A 763 21.59 -12.78 43.90
C TRP A 763 22.23 -14.18 43.89
N ILE A 764 23.19 -14.45 44.76
CA ILE A 764 23.83 -15.77 44.95
C ILE A 764 22.78 -16.84 45.27
N LEU A 765 21.91 -16.55 46.25
CA LEU A 765 20.82 -17.46 46.60
C LEU A 765 19.91 -17.74 45.40
N ARG A 766 19.64 -16.71 44.62
CA ARG A 766 18.82 -16.87 43.44
C ARG A 766 19.49 -17.73 42.36
N GLN A 767 20.82 -17.59 42.14
CA GLN A 767 21.52 -18.44 41.16
C GLN A 767 21.47 -19.91 41.59
N ARG A 768 21.66 -20.19 42.86
CA ARG A 768 21.54 -21.54 43.42
C ARG A 768 20.12 -22.11 43.22
N ALA A 769 19.10 -21.31 43.49
CA ALA A 769 17.72 -21.71 43.29
C ALA A 769 17.39 -22.02 41.83
N VAL A 770 17.82 -21.13 40.90
CA VAL A 770 17.54 -21.30 39.45
C VAL A 770 18.26 -22.54 38.89
N LYS A 771 19.46 -22.86 39.36
CA LYS A 771 20.15 -24.10 39.00
C LYS A 771 19.43 -25.33 39.54
N GLN A 772 19.00 -25.31 40.78
CA GLN A 772 18.28 -26.43 41.41
C GLN A 772 16.94 -26.72 40.69
N GLU A 773 16.31 -25.68 40.12
CA GLU A 773 15.10 -25.81 39.31
C GLU A 773 15.38 -26.28 37.86
N GLY A 774 16.64 -26.48 37.49
CA GLY A 774 17.05 -26.85 36.13
C GLY A 774 16.87 -25.77 35.11
N ARG A 775 16.72 -24.51 35.53
CA ARG A 775 16.45 -23.35 34.65
C ARG A 775 17.63 -22.42 34.40
N LEU A 776 18.81 -22.75 35.01
CA LEU A 776 20.00 -21.96 34.76
C LEU A 776 20.59 -22.29 33.42
N GLU A 777 20.87 -21.25 32.65
CA GLU A 777 21.50 -21.40 31.33
C GLU A 777 22.92 -21.99 31.50
N VAL A 778 23.27 -22.93 30.62
CA VAL A 778 24.56 -23.67 30.67
C VAL A 778 25.76 -22.72 30.64
N GLU A 779 25.68 -21.63 29.89
CA GLU A 779 26.72 -20.60 29.82
C GLU A 779 26.94 -19.87 31.16
N LYS A 780 25.87 -19.54 31.88
CA LYS A 780 25.90 -18.89 33.18
C LYS A 780 26.41 -19.86 34.27
N GLU A 781 26.04 -21.13 34.15
CA GLU A 781 26.56 -22.18 35.00
C GLU A 781 28.09 -22.32 34.88
N LYS A 782 28.57 -22.43 33.63
CA LYS A 782 30.02 -22.49 33.34
C LYS A 782 30.77 -21.26 33.84
N LYS A 783 30.23 -20.05 33.68
CA LYS A 783 30.86 -18.83 34.22
C LYS A 783 31.00 -18.88 35.75
N LEU A 784 29.98 -19.34 36.45
CA LEU A 784 30.00 -19.46 37.90
C LEU A 784 30.95 -20.59 38.37
N ASP A 785 31.00 -21.72 37.66
CA ASP A 785 31.92 -22.82 37.93
C ASP A 785 33.40 -22.38 37.77
N LEU A 786 33.71 -21.58 36.76
CA LEU A 786 35.03 -21.01 36.51
C LEU A 786 35.57 -20.18 37.69
N ILE A 787 34.70 -19.49 38.41
CA ILE A 787 35.09 -18.74 39.61
C ILE A 787 35.03 -19.60 40.90
N GLY A 788 34.71 -20.89 40.79
CA GLY A 788 34.59 -21.78 41.93
C GLY A 788 33.36 -21.54 42.79
N PHE A 789 32.24 -21.23 42.14
CA PHE A 789 30.98 -20.97 42.83
C PHE A 789 30.42 -22.23 43.48
N ASP A 790 30.18 -22.16 44.79
CA ASP A 790 29.60 -23.27 45.53
C ASP A 790 28.07 -23.31 45.35
N TRP A 791 27.61 -24.33 44.62
CA TRP A 791 26.19 -24.51 44.32
C TRP A 791 25.38 -25.09 45.47
N ASP A 792 26.00 -25.86 46.38
CA ASP A 792 25.33 -26.49 47.51
C ASP A 792 26.07 -26.17 48.81
N PRO A 793 25.80 -24.99 49.42
CA PRO A 793 26.47 -24.60 50.67
C PRO A 793 26.02 -25.50 51.80
N THR A 794 26.66 -26.62 51.87
CA THR A 794 26.89 -27.46 53.05
C THR A 794 25.70 -28.20 53.72
N ASP A 795 25.83 -29.49 53.79
CA ASP A 795 25.26 -30.33 54.83
C ASP A 795 25.36 -29.72 56.27
N SER A 796 26.31 -28.87 56.53
CA SER A 796 26.43 -28.12 57.79
C SER A 796 25.23 -27.19 58.06
N SER A 797 24.66 -26.54 57.11
CA SER A 797 23.46 -25.72 57.36
C SER A 797 22.21 -26.58 57.59
N TRP A 798 22.09 -27.70 56.87
CA TRP A 798 21.02 -28.66 57.09
C TRP A 798 21.13 -29.32 58.46
N ASN A 799 22.34 -29.73 58.88
CA ASN A 799 22.64 -30.33 60.17
C ASN A 799 22.38 -29.36 61.33
N GLY A 800 22.74 -28.08 61.15
CA GLY A 800 22.41 -27.04 62.15
C GLY A 800 20.92 -26.89 62.40
N TYR A 801 20.11 -26.89 61.35
CA TYR A 801 18.64 -26.84 61.50
C TYR A 801 18.04 -28.16 61.99
N PHE A 802 18.65 -29.31 61.69
CA PHE A 802 18.25 -30.61 62.19
C PHE A 802 18.47 -30.67 63.71
N ASP A 803 19.62 -30.16 64.25
CA ASP A 803 19.89 -30.07 65.66
C ASP A 803 18.89 -29.18 66.39
N VAL A 804 18.51 -28.03 65.78
CA VAL A 804 17.45 -27.16 66.33
C VAL A 804 16.07 -27.86 66.29
N LEU A 805 15.80 -28.72 65.34
CA LEU A 805 14.56 -29.54 65.28
C LEU A 805 14.60 -30.56 66.44
N MET A 806 15.74 -31.19 66.72
CA MET A 806 15.87 -32.12 67.83
C MET A 806 15.71 -31.43 69.19
N ALA A 807 16.23 -30.24 69.35
CA ALA A 807 16.01 -29.43 70.54
C ALA A 807 14.51 -29.06 70.69
N TYR A 808 13.86 -28.68 69.59
CA TYR A 808 12.39 -28.38 69.55
C TYR A 808 11.55 -29.64 69.97
N LYS A 809 11.93 -30.84 69.45
CA LYS A 809 11.29 -32.08 69.82
C LYS A 809 11.47 -32.44 71.30
N SER A 810 12.63 -32.22 71.85
CA SER A 810 12.88 -32.42 73.25
C SER A 810 12.07 -31.51 74.16
N GLN A 811 11.80 -30.28 73.72
CA GLN A 811 11.02 -29.29 74.48
C GLN A 811 9.53 -29.51 74.36
N HIS A 812 9.01 -29.94 73.20
CA HIS A 812 7.57 -29.96 72.87
C HIS A 812 6.99 -31.37 72.70
N GLY A 813 7.80 -32.39 72.76
CA GLY A 813 7.41 -33.79 72.63
C GLY A 813 7.12 -34.28 71.24
N HIS A 814 7.25 -33.42 70.23
CA HIS A 814 7.05 -33.75 68.79
C HIS A 814 7.90 -32.91 67.92
N SER A 815 8.16 -33.42 66.67
CA SER A 815 8.96 -32.72 65.65
C SER A 815 8.13 -31.90 64.68
N ASN A 816 6.81 -31.71 64.90
CA ASN A 816 5.93 -30.95 64.05
C ASN A 816 5.97 -29.44 64.36
N VAL A 817 7.00 -28.77 63.90
CA VAL A 817 7.21 -27.33 64.11
C VAL A 817 6.26 -26.54 63.21
N PRO A 818 5.46 -25.55 63.75
CA PRO A 818 4.67 -24.64 62.96
C PRO A 818 5.55 -23.79 62.02
N SER A 819 5.06 -23.51 60.81
CA SER A 819 5.79 -22.68 59.85
C SER A 819 6.00 -21.22 60.30
N SER A 820 5.23 -20.78 61.29
CA SER A 820 5.37 -19.47 61.95
C SER A 820 6.56 -19.39 62.92
N THR A 821 7.16 -20.51 63.28
CA THR A 821 8.32 -20.52 64.17
C THR A 821 9.58 -20.08 63.41
N SER A 822 10.20 -18.99 63.87
CA SER A 822 11.34 -18.40 63.16
C SER A 822 12.47 -19.44 62.96
N GLY A 823 13.06 -19.47 61.77
CA GLY A 823 14.23 -20.33 61.46
C GLY A 823 13.81 -21.78 61.19
N VAL A 824 13.65 -22.61 62.26
CA VAL A 824 13.40 -24.04 62.15
C VAL A 824 12.01 -24.38 61.57
N GLY A 825 10.99 -23.55 61.79
CA GLY A 825 9.66 -23.75 61.19
C GLY A 825 9.68 -23.61 59.69
N VAL A 826 10.35 -22.58 59.19
CA VAL A 826 10.57 -22.37 57.75
C VAL A 826 11.38 -23.51 57.14
N TRP A 827 12.44 -23.93 57.84
CA TRP A 827 13.28 -25.04 57.40
C TRP A 827 12.46 -26.36 57.35
N ALA A 828 11.68 -26.66 58.39
CA ALA A 828 10.82 -27.83 58.43
C ALA A 828 9.77 -27.82 57.27
N ALA A 829 9.19 -26.66 56.98
CA ALA A 829 8.29 -26.48 55.82
C ALA A 829 9.01 -26.75 54.50
N ASN A 830 10.26 -26.31 54.35
CA ASN A 830 11.08 -26.59 53.19
C ASN A 830 11.40 -28.10 53.08
N GLN A 831 11.71 -28.83 54.18
CA GLN A 831 11.94 -30.26 54.13
C GLN A 831 10.68 -31.01 53.68
N ARG A 832 9.47 -30.63 54.15
CA ARG A 832 8.18 -31.16 53.68
C ARG A 832 7.96 -30.90 52.20
N SER A 833 8.31 -29.70 51.71
CA SER A 833 8.24 -29.36 50.30
C SER A 833 9.17 -30.22 49.43
N LYS A 834 10.43 -30.39 49.89
CA LYS A 834 11.41 -31.23 49.21
C LYS A 834 11.02 -32.70 49.19
N TYR A 835 10.43 -33.21 50.26
CA TYR A 835 9.91 -34.56 50.34
C TYR A 835 8.79 -34.79 49.30
N ARG A 836 7.80 -33.88 49.23
CA ARG A 836 6.69 -33.95 48.25
C ARG A 836 7.16 -33.88 46.82
N LYS A 837 8.24 -33.14 46.53
CA LYS A 837 8.84 -33.04 45.21
C LYS A 837 9.80 -34.21 44.90
N GLY A 838 9.99 -35.15 45.79
CA GLY A 838 10.95 -36.26 45.61
C GLY A 838 12.42 -35.81 45.55
N THR A 839 12.73 -34.61 46.04
CA THR A 839 14.05 -34.00 45.94
C THR A 839 14.82 -34.04 47.24
N LEU A 840 14.23 -34.57 48.31
CA LEU A 840 14.93 -34.81 49.57
C LEU A 840 15.67 -36.13 49.47
N SER A 841 16.95 -36.14 49.79
CA SER A 841 17.77 -37.38 49.74
C SER A 841 17.24 -38.42 50.70
N ALA A 842 17.41 -39.72 50.37
CA ALA A 842 16.96 -40.84 51.20
C ALA A 842 17.54 -40.80 52.60
N ASP A 843 18.78 -40.37 52.76
CA ASP A 843 19.44 -40.19 54.09
C ASP A 843 18.70 -39.15 54.95
N LYS A 844 18.37 -37.99 54.37
CA LYS A 844 17.63 -36.90 55.04
C LYS A 844 16.20 -37.30 55.37
N ILE A 845 15.55 -38.10 54.49
CA ILE A 845 14.23 -38.66 54.77
C ILE A 845 14.27 -39.59 55.96
N ASN A 846 15.23 -40.55 55.99
CA ASN A 846 15.35 -41.51 57.09
C ASN A 846 15.62 -40.78 58.42
N ARG A 847 16.56 -39.85 58.45
CA ARG A 847 16.88 -39.06 59.65
C ARG A 847 15.69 -38.28 60.19
N LEU A 848 14.87 -37.63 59.29
CA LEU A 848 13.68 -36.93 59.70
C LEU A 848 12.57 -37.90 60.17
N SER A 849 12.38 -39.03 59.50
CA SER A 849 11.39 -40.06 59.87
C SER A 849 11.62 -40.63 61.25
N GLU A 850 12.87 -40.87 61.63
CA GLU A 850 13.26 -41.34 62.96
C GLU A 850 12.92 -40.34 64.11
N THR A 851 12.78 -39.07 63.73
CA THR A 851 12.30 -38.04 64.68
C THR A 851 10.80 -38.00 64.84
N GLY A 852 10.02 -38.76 64.01
CA GLY A 852 8.56 -38.67 63.98
C GLY A 852 8.11 -37.42 63.20
N PHE A 853 8.91 -36.91 62.30
CA PHE A 853 8.60 -35.75 61.49
C PHE A 853 7.50 -36.06 60.47
N ASP A 854 6.37 -35.33 60.58
CA ASP A 854 5.24 -35.47 59.64
C ASP A 854 5.53 -34.71 58.32
N PHE A 855 5.68 -35.45 57.23
CA PHE A 855 5.94 -34.90 55.91
C PHE A 855 4.70 -34.33 55.22
N ASN A 856 3.48 -34.78 55.62
CA ASN A 856 2.18 -34.40 54.99
C ASN A 856 1.11 -33.93 56.01
N PRO A 857 1.36 -32.91 56.80
CA PRO A 857 0.41 -32.44 57.82
C PRO A 857 -0.93 -31.94 57.23
N MET A 858 -0.99 -31.71 55.96
CA MET A 858 -2.21 -31.24 55.25
C MET A 858 -3.16 -32.42 55.00
N ASP A 859 -2.69 -33.62 54.72
CA ASP A 859 -3.51 -34.79 54.46
C ASP A 859 -4.17 -35.26 55.76
N SER A 860 -3.41 -35.26 56.86
CA SER A 860 -3.94 -35.57 58.18
C SER A 860 -5.04 -34.62 58.65
N LEU A 861 -4.92 -33.34 58.36
CA LEU A 861 -5.93 -32.31 58.63
C LEU A 861 -7.14 -32.48 57.71
N TRP A 862 -6.95 -32.85 56.46
CA TRP A 862 -8.03 -33.01 55.48
C TRP A 862 -8.92 -34.19 55.88
N GLU A 863 -8.36 -35.34 56.27
CA GLU A 863 -9.12 -36.52 56.72
C GLU A 863 -9.89 -36.20 58.04
N THR A 864 -9.28 -35.46 58.94
CA THR A 864 -9.97 -34.96 60.15
C THR A 864 -11.17 -34.09 59.78
N ARG A 865 -11.06 -33.18 58.82
CA ARG A 865 -12.14 -32.34 58.33
C ARG A 865 -13.25 -33.12 57.63
N LEU A 866 -12.90 -34.15 56.89
CA LEU A 866 -13.84 -35.04 56.23
C LEU A 866 -14.67 -35.81 57.30
N GLY A 867 -14.02 -36.35 58.33
CA GLY A 867 -14.69 -37.00 59.42
C GLY A 867 -15.66 -36.06 60.15
N GLN A 868 -15.28 -34.80 60.41
CA GLN A 868 -16.19 -33.77 60.95
C GLN A 868 -17.39 -33.46 60.05
N LEU A 869 -17.16 -33.48 58.73
CA LEU A 869 -18.27 -33.24 57.77
C LEU A 869 -19.27 -34.42 57.70
N ILE A 870 -18.80 -35.65 57.82
CA ILE A 870 -19.61 -36.85 57.90
C ILE A 870 -20.46 -36.82 59.20
N ALA A 871 -19.86 -36.51 60.36
CA ALA A 871 -20.58 -36.33 61.62
C ALA A 871 -21.64 -35.20 61.53
N TYR A 872 -21.30 -34.09 60.88
CA TYR A 872 -22.25 -32.99 60.64
C TYR A 872 -23.41 -33.45 59.77
N LYS A 873 -23.21 -34.27 58.75
CA LYS A 873 -24.26 -34.83 57.91
C LYS A 873 -25.16 -35.76 58.69
N GLU A 874 -24.64 -36.57 59.58
CA GLU A 874 -25.38 -37.47 60.44
C GLU A 874 -26.25 -36.73 61.46
N GLU A 875 -25.77 -35.63 62.00
CA GLU A 875 -26.47 -34.79 62.98
C GLU A 875 -27.55 -33.92 62.33
N PHE A 876 -27.27 -33.30 61.18
CA PHE A 876 -28.20 -32.32 60.56
C PHE A 876 -28.89 -32.81 59.31
N SER A 877 -28.68 -34.04 58.89
CA SER A 877 -29.18 -34.66 57.64
C SER A 877 -28.91 -33.79 56.40
N SER A 878 -27.91 -32.94 56.41
CA SER A 878 -27.53 -31.98 55.37
C SER A 878 -26.03 -31.77 55.32
N LEU A 879 -25.54 -31.51 54.09
CA LEU A 879 -24.13 -31.08 53.87
C LEU A 879 -24.01 -29.58 53.58
N GLU A 880 -25.06 -28.81 53.77
CA GLU A 880 -25.06 -27.34 53.67
C GLU A 880 -24.60 -26.74 55.01
N VAL A 881 -23.28 -26.71 55.21
CA VAL A 881 -22.72 -26.11 56.41
C VAL A 881 -22.62 -24.59 56.23
N PRO A 882 -23.21 -23.79 57.17
CA PRO A 882 -23.10 -22.32 57.10
C PRO A 882 -21.66 -21.87 57.10
N GLN A 883 -21.35 -20.85 56.26
CA GLN A 883 -19.93 -20.39 56.09
C GLN A 883 -19.29 -19.97 57.39
N ARG A 884 -20.03 -19.48 58.39
CA ARG A 884 -19.56 -19.07 59.70
C ARG A 884 -19.85 -20.08 60.81
N HIS A 885 -19.96 -21.37 60.45
CA HIS A 885 -20.14 -22.41 61.42
C HIS A 885 -18.96 -22.48 62.40
N PRO A 886 -19.15 -22.61 63.71
CA PRO A 886 -18.08 -22.57 64.71
C PRO A 886 -16.97 -23.62 64.52
N SER A 887 -17.29 -24.77 63.94
CA SER A 887 -16.27 -25.80 63.61
C SER A 887 -15.31 -25.41 62.48
N GLY A 888 -15.54 -24.30 61.75
CA GLY A 888 -14.81 -23.94 60.58
C GLY A 888 -15.06 -24.77 59.32
N LEU A 889 -15.97 -25.75 59.34
CA LEU A 889 -16.30 -26.64 58.24
C LEU A 889 -16.84 -25.88 57.03
N GLY A 890 -17.66 -24.84 57.25
CA GLY A 890 -18.21 -24.04 56.16
C GLY A 890 -17.14 -23.31 55.34
N GLN A 891 -16.11 -22.76 56.04
CA GLN A 891 -14.97 -22.11 55.38
C GLN A 891 -14.13 -23.17 54.65
N TRP A 892 -13.92 -24.33 55.26
CA TRP A 892 -13.17 -25.42 54.67
C TRP A 892 -13.83 -25.92 53.39
N LEU A 893 -15.16 -26.12 53.37
CA LEU A 893 -15.93 -26.50 52.19
C LEU A 893 -15.87 -25.44 51.08
N SER A 894 -15.92 -24.16 51.43
CA SER A 894 -15.75 -23.07 50.49
C SER A 894 -14.34 -23.11 49.85
N LEU A 895 -13.31 -23.46 50.62
CA LEU A 895 -11.95 -23.63 50.10
C LEU A 895 -11.87 -24.85 49.17
N GLN A 896 -12.51 -25.99 49.51
CA GLN A 896 -12.52 -27.17 48.64
C GLN A 896 -13.25 -26.89 47.32
N ARG A 897 -14.35 -26.14 47.30
CA ARG A 897 -15.03 -25.69 46.08
C ARG A 897 -14.11 -24.81 45.21
N LYS A 898 -13.37 -23.90 45.85
CA LYS A 898 -12.40 -23.06 45.15
C LYS A 898 -11.27 -23.90 44.53
N ARG A 899 -10.71 -24.88 45.29
CA ARG A 899 -9.63 -25.77 44.81
C ARG A 899 -10.11 -26.69 43.69
N LYS A 900 -11.33 -27.19 43.72
CA LYS A 900 -11.90 -27.99 42.61
C LYS A 900 -12.01 -27.14 41.34
N LYS A 901 -12.48 -25.88 41.50
CA LYS A 901 -12.59 -24.94 40.37
C LYS A 901 -11.24 -24.55 39.78
N SER A 902 -10.19 -24.43 40.59
CA SER A 902 -8.85 -24.11 40.09
C SER A 902 -8.06 -25.33 39.63
N GLY A 903 -8.61 -26.55 39.72
CA GLY A 903 -7.92 -27.78 39.36
C GLY A 903 -6.86 -28.22 40.37
N GLU A 904 -6.83 -27.63 41.57
CA GLU A 904 -5.83 -27.90 42.65
C GLU A 904 -6.25 -29.01 43.58
N LEU A 905 -7.52 -29.47 43.50
CA LEU A 905 -8.03 -30.60 44.29
C LEU A 905 -7.86 -31.87 43.49
N SER A 906 -7.17 -32.87 44.08
CA SER A 906 -7.02 -34.18 43.42
C SER A 906 -8.38 -34.88 43.18
N ASP A 907 -8.42 -35.68 42.12
CA ASP A 907 -9.64 -36.43 41.79
C ASP A 907 -10.01 -37.44 42.89
N GLU A 908 -9.03 -37.95 43.63
CA GLU A 908 -9.29 -38.85 44.79
C GLU A 908 -10.00 -38.12 45.91
N LEU A 909 -9.53 -36.95 46.32
CA LEU A 909 -10.18 -36.13 47.34
C LEU A 909 -11.53 -35.59 46.92
N ALA A 910 -11.66 -35.26 45.63
CA ALA A 910 -12.95 -34.87 45.08
C ALA A 910 -13.98 -36.01 45.15
N LYS A 911 -13.60 -37.22 44.77
CA LYS A 911 -14.45 -38.42 44.88
C LYS A 911 -14.82 -38.74 46.32
N LYS A 912 -13.95 -38.57 47.28
CA LYS A 912 -14.29 -38.76 48.72
C LYS A 912 -15.39 -37.80 49.19
N LEU A 913 -15.41 -36.54 48.73
CA LEU A 913 -16.49 -35.60 49.04
C LEU A 913 -17.79 -35.96 48.29
N GLU A 914 -17.67 -36.36 47.04
CA GLU A 914 -18.81 -36.78 46.22
C GLU A 914 -19.46 -38.02 46.74
N SER A 915 -18.71 -38.99 47.26
CA SER A 915 -19.24 -40.25 47.86
C SER A 915 -20.14 -40.02 49.06
N ILE A 916 -19.93 -38.94 49.82
CA ILE A 916 -20.83 -38.56 50.90
C ILE A 916 -21.99 -37.68 50.45
N GLY A 917 -22.12 -37.38 49.11
CA GLY A 917 -23.21 -36.60 48.51
C GLY A 917 -22.94 -35.09 48.48
N PHE A 918 -21.68 -34.64 48.55
CA PHE A 918 -21.34 -33.21 48.49
C PHE A 918 -21.41 -32.69 47.06
N GLN A 919 -22.13 -31.56 46.88
CA GLN A 919 -22.29 -30.91 45.58
C GLN A 919 -21.36 -29.68 45.44
N TRP A 920 -20.65 -29.62 44.31
CA TRP A 920 -19.64 -28.59 44.07
C TRP A 920 -20.24 -27.21 43.74
N HIS A 921 -21.39 -27.14 43.12
CA HIS A 921 -21.98 -25.90 42.60
C HIS A 921 -23.21 -25.45 43.39
N ALA A 922 -22.99 -24.74 44.46
CA ALA A 922 -24.06 -24.20 45.31
C ALA A 922 -25.06 -23.27 44.55
N ARG A 923 -24.61 -22.61 43.46
CA ARG A 923 -25.45 -21.74 42.64
C ARG A 923 -26.39 -22.49 41.69
N ASP A 924 -26.02 -23.68 41.29
CA ASP A 924 -26.83 -24.49 40.38
C ASP A 924 -27.96 -25.16 41.18
N ALA A 925 -27.68 -25.61 42.37
CA ALA A 925 -28.72 -26.13 43.30
C ALA A 925 -29.75 -25.05 43.67
N GLU A 926 -29.32 -23.82 43.92
CA GLU A 926 -30.22 -22.69 44.16
C GLU A 926 -31.05 -22.32 42.92
N TRP A 927 -30.40 -22.37 41.72
CA TRP A 927 -31.13 -22.10 40.48
C TRP A 927 -32.20 -23.19 40.21
N GLU A 928 -31.89 -24.47 40.41
CA GLU A 928 -32.83 -25.57 40.27
C GLU A 928 -33.97 -25.42 41.24
N ARG A 929 -33.70 -25.20 42.52
CA ARG A 929 -34.73 -24.96 43.52
C ARG A 929 -35.66 -23.79 43.15
N ARG A 930 -35.09 -22.69 42.62
CA ARG A 930 -35.89 -21.53 42.19
C ARG A 930 -36.65 -21.82 40.90
N PHE A 931 -36.10 -22.63 40.03
CA PHE A 931 -36.77 -23.05 38.82
C PHE A 931 -37.95 -23.97 39.13
N ASP A 932 -37.81 -24.89 40.08
CA ASP A 932 -38.91 -25.73 40.57
C ASP A 932 -40.00 -24.88 41.19
N GLN A 933 -39.69 -23.88 42.01
CA GLN A 933 -40.65 -22.93 42.52
C GLN A 933 -41.36 -22.16 41.39
N LEU A 934 -40.68 -21.84 40.31
CA LEU A 934 -41.32 -21.25 39.14
C LEU A 934 -42.27 -22.22 38.45
N LEU A 935 -41.93 -23.50 38.35
CA LEU A 935 -42.78 -24.53 37.77
C LEU A 935 -44.05 -24.71 38.61
N GLU A 936 -43.94 -24.74 39.96
CA GLU A 936 -45.08 -24.79 40.88
C GLU A 936 -45.95 -23.53 40.74
N TYR A 937 -45.30 -22.35 40.62
CA TYR A 937 -46.01 -21.08 40.39
C TYR A 937 -46.82 -21.12 39.09
N VAL A 938 -46.20 -21.60 38.01
CA VAL A 938 -46.84 -21.75 36.69
C VAL A 938 -48.02 -22.74 36.77
N LYS A 939 -47.86 -23.87 37.48
CA LYS A 939 -48.88 -24.84 37.68
C LYS A 939 -50.09 -24.28 38.46
N LYS A 940 -49.80 -23.39 39.43
CA LYS A 940 -50.82 -22.78 40.28
C LYS A 940 -51.55 -21.60 39.62
N TYR A 941 -50.83 -20.77 38.88
CA TYR A 941 -51.34 -19.52 38.36
C TYR A 941 -51.43 -19.42 36.82
N GLY A 942 -51.01 -20.45 36.09
CA GLY A 942 -51.08 -20.54 34.62
C GLY A 942 -50.16 -19.61 33.90
N THR A 943 -49.20 -18.96 34.58
CA THR A 943 -48.30 -17.98 34.00
C THR A 943 -46.93 -17.99 34.68
N ALA A 944 -45.88 -17.82 33.91
CA ALA A 944 -44.51 -17.63 34.42
C ALA A 944 -44.19 -16.15 34.74
N ASN A 945 -45.20 -15.26 34.68
CA ASN A 945 -44.98 -13.83 34.96
C ASN A 945 -45.22 -13.54 36.47
N VAL A 946 -44.20 -13.85 37.27
CA VAL A 946 -44.26 -13.66 38.73
C VAL A 946 -44.09 -12.17 39.07
N PRO A 947 -44.98 -11.58 39.87
CA PRO A 947 -44.85 -10.20 40.34
C PRO A 947 -43.58 -10.00 41.14
N GLN A 948 -42.88 -8.86 40.95
CA GLN A 948 -41.55 -8.58 41.54
C GLN A 948 -41.57 -8.54 43.08
N LYS A 949 -42.74 -8.26 43.69
CA LYS A 949 -42.96 -8.18 45.16
C LYS A 949 -43.57 -9.43 45.74
N GLU A 950 -43.50 -10.53 45.07
CA GLU A 950 -43.99 -11.83 45.55
C GLU A 950 -43.13 -12.27 46.77
N GLU A 951 -43.86 -12.77 47.82
CA GLU A 951 -43.27 -13.00 49.17
C GLU A 951 -42.13 -14.03 49.20
N THR A 952 -42.11 -15.03 48.31
CA THR A 952 -41.07 -16.08 48.31
C THR A 952 -39.75 -15.63 47.69
N GLY A 953 -39.68 -14.40 47.14
CA GLY A 953 -38.54 -13.89 46.45
C GLY A 953 -38.38 -14.46 45.03
N LEU A 954 -39.32 -15.23 44.53
CA LEU A 954 -39.30 -15.81 43.19
C LEU A 954 -39.40 -14.71 42.13
N GLY A 955 -40.15 -13.64 42.35
CA GLY A 955 -40.28 -12.50 41.45
C GLY A 955 -38.96 -11.74 41.24
N GLN A 956 -38.15 -11.63 42.31
CA GLN A 956 -36.80 -11.07 42.21
C GLN A 956 -35.89 -11.97 41.39
N TRP A 957 -35.96 -13.29 41.63
CA TRP A 957 -35.16 -14.25 40.86
C TRP A 957 -35.54 -14.22 39.37
N VAL A 958 -36.82 -14.16 39.02
CA VAL A 958 -37.31 -13.97 37.64
C VAL A 958 -36.74 -12.71 37.00
N SER A 959 -36.72 -11.59 37.75
CA SER A 959 -36.11 -10.33 37.29
C SER A 959 -34.59 -10.46 37.03
N VAL A 960 -33.90 -11.24 37.88
CA VAL A 960 -32.49 -11.56 37.69
C VAL A 960 -32.28 -12.37 36.40
N GLN A 961 -33.11 -13.37 36.10
CA GLN A 961 -33.00 -14.16 34.85
C GLN A 961 -33.20 -13.28 33.63
N ARG A 962 -34.18 -12.37 33.61
CA ARG A 962 -34.39 -11.39 32.53
C ARG A 962 -33.16 -10.48 32.34
N ARG A 963 -32.59 -9.99 33.46
CA ARG A 963 -31.37 -9.16 33.41
C ARG A 963 -30.18 -9.94 32.91
N SER A 964 -30.00 -11.20 33.32
CA SER A 964 -28.90 -12.08 32.88
C SER A 964 -28.98 -12.38 31.38
N LYS A 965 -30.20 -12.58 30.87
CA LYS A 965 -30.40 -12.72 29.43
C LYS A 965 -30.02 -11.44 28.67
N LYS A 966 -30.52 -10.28 29.14
CA LYS A 966 -30.17 -8.98 28.52
C LYS A 966 -28.69 -8.70 28.53
N LYS A 967 -27.93 -9.21 29.50
CA LYS A 967 -26.47 -9.10 29.60
C LYS A 967 -25.70 -10.21 28.85
N GLY A 968 -26.41 -11.17 28.24
CA GLY A 968 -25.77 -12.31 27.57
C GLY A 968 -25.12 -13.32 28.52
N THR A 969 -25.42 -13.31 29.84
CA THR A 969 -24.76 -14.16 30.84
C THR A 969 -25.60 -15.37 31.27
N LEU A 970 -26.78 -15.54 30.71
CA LEU A 970 -27.66 -16.72 30.95
C LEU A 970 -27.24 -17.83 30.00
N SER A 971 -27.03 -19.06 30.53
CA SER A 971 -26.66 -20.19 29.67
C SER A 971 -27.81 -20.59 28.73
N VAL A 972 -27.46 -21.11 27.56
CA VAL A 972 -28.42 -21.56 26.53
C VAL A 972 -29.37 -22.59 27.07
N GLU A 973 -28.89 -23.49 27.91
CA GLU A 973 -29.69 -24.54 28.56
C GLU A 973 -30.75 -23.93 29.51
N ARG A 974 -30.35 -23.02 30.40
CA ARG A 974 -31.26 -22.33 31.31
C ARG A 974 -32.28 -21.45 30.58
N GLU A 975 -31.85 -20.82 29.51
CA GLU A 975 -32.76 -20.05 28.65
C GLU A 975 -33.81 -20.94 28.00
N SER A 976 -33.38 -22.11 27.46
CA SER A 976 -34.29 -23.07 26.85
C SER A 976 -35.35 -23.58 27.86
N ARG A 977 -34.91 -23.96 29.03
CA ARG A 977 -35.78 -24.48 30.10
C ARG A 977 -36.79 -23.41 30.57
N LEU A 978 -36.35 -22.16 30.72
CA LEU A 978 -37.26 -21.05 31.06
C LEU A 978 -38.26 -20.78 29.93
N LYS A 979 -37.87 -20.84 28.67
CA LYS A 979 -38.80 -20.68 27.53
C LYS A 979 -39.91 -21.72 27.52
N GLN A 980 -39.62 -22.97 27.89
CA GLN A 980 -40.61 -24.06 27.97
C GLN A 980 -41.70 -23.81 29.00
N THR A 981 -41.49 -23.00 30.02
CA THR A 981 -42.47 -22.61 31.03
C THR A 981 -43.38 -21.44 30.63
N GLY A 982 -43.24 -20.92 29.39
CA GLY A 982 -43.95 -19.73 28.95
C GLY A 982 -43.38 -18.42 29.52
N PHE A 983 -42.13 -18.45 29.94
CA PHE A 983 -41.41 -17.30 30.51
C PHE A 983 -41.25 -16.16 29.49
N LYS A 984 -41.77 -15.00 29.79
CA LYS A 984 -41.62 -13.78 28.95
C LYS A 984 -40.38 -12.98 29.39
N TRP A 985 -39.53 -12.70 28.45
CA TRP A 985 -38.22 -12.02 28.67
C TRP A 985 -38.32 -10.51 28.84
#